data_804b704f778640a4ddb304b982002583
#
_entry.id   804b704f778640a4ddb304b982002583
#
_cell.length_a   1.000
_cell.length_b   1.000
_cell.length_c   1.000
_cell.angle_alpha   90.00
_cell.angle_beta   90.00
_cell.angle_gamma   90.00
#
_symmetry.space_group_name_H-M   'P 1'
#
loop_
_entity.id
_entity.type
_entity.pdbx_description
1 polymer ?
#
loop_
_entity_poly.entity_id
_entity_poly.type
_entity_poly.pdbx_seq_one_letter_code
_entity_poly.pdbx_strand_id
1 'polypeptide(L)'
;LDEEEEEDYPQPPVDDRMLGDFLSAWRRGLVRAWHFMGPSSVTLELETREGPAAAALPLQQEVIRLTADPGTLLLYRPECFVLSSTVKGESLGISATFLSEQPRWFVSASKDFDPSTWLCLGGHLAPGGPPPPEGEGIHVLHTATRLPALWDEPEMYSTGMNAGTDAVVEVPITRFDVTAYFTENPDEINVMNPKMNQRHTSFVDGIELFDNKYFEISNNEAVTMDPLQRQVLEVGGALLQQMGISKKVSNKRSHHVGVSVGVDKADFPTLGVMTGGNNALAIIANRFSFVFNLKGPNYICDTACSASLTATHLAKQLLLDRVWDVLDFHVATGTHLCLSPGPWVGCALGHMTSPQGRCFTFDSTANGYLRGEGTSGMILKYGDYEQASTIYRASQVGQDGRSASLTAPNGPAQEEIISRAIREAKMTPPESTCWECHGTGTSLGDPIEIGAVRKIQRKVPRSEPLMMSSNKTNIGHLEGGAAMAAMVKSVLTVQQGQCLASLHVRQLNPHLEHTVFDAFFETERSSFAAERGHAQISSFGFGGTNGHCVFWGKSRQKQDVQALLLRRIARMSPAEIRVIGNDPKDWEADLPEKNPLPGDVYSIVLRPEDPIDEPIKWVKVRDASEQRESLTDFYTVTGSFNSWQQDTLAPGAPGHFSMVVFVPSDGVLEFRFLKNGNEQLVLAPEKDKCTEKLARVLGPQEGLRSCWSVKAAPSSCVRLELLCLRNAYGVSWSPM
;
A
#
# COMPACT_ATOMS: atom_id res chain seq x y z
N LEU A 1 -8.55 -30.59 -4.69
CA LEU A 1 -7.14 -30.88 -5.00
C LEU A 1 -6.87 -32.28 -4.48
N ASP A 2 -6.27 -33.16 -5.28
CA ASP A 2 -5.91 -34.50 -4.89
C ASP A 2 -4.79 -34.45 -3.85
N GLU A 3 -4.76 -35.38 -2.89
CA GLU A 3 -3.67 -35.46 -1.89
C GLU A 3 -2.27 -35.55 -2.56
N GLU A 4 -2.17 -36.03 -3.80
CA GLU A 4 -0.92 -36.06 -4.58
C GLU A 4 -0.50 -34.67 -5.13
N GLU A 5 -1.45 -33.72 -5.29
CA GLU A 5 -1.14 -32.34 -5.71
C GLU A 5 -0.73 -31.44 -4.55
N GLU A 6 -1.09 -31.77 -3.29
CA GLU A 6 -0.66 -31.04 -2.10
C GLU A 6 0.81 -31.29 -1.74
N GLU A 7 1.38 -32.45 -2.10
CA GLU A 7 2.78 -32.76 -1.83
C GLU A 7 3.78 -32.04 -2.74
N ASP A 8 3.36 -31.57 -3.93
CA ASP A 8 4.25 -30.93 -4.91
C ASP A 8 4.36 -29.40 -4.76
N TYR A 9 3.57 -28.79 -3.86
CA TYR A 9 3.67 -27.37 -3.56
C TYR A 9 4.34 -27.16 -2.21
N PRO A 10 5.60 -26.69 -2.16
CA PRO A 10 6.19 -26.27 -0.91
C PRO A 10 5.29 -25.20 -0.31
N GLN A 11 4.83 -25.42 0.90
CA GLN A 11 4.04 -24.43 1.63
C GLN A 11 4.81 -23.10 1.63
N PRO A 12 4.19 -21.98 1.22
CA PRO A 12 4.86 -20.70 1.26
C PRO A 12 5.32 -20.43 2.68
N PRO A 13 6.55 -19.94 2.89
CA PRO A 13 7.00 -19.57 4.20
C PRO A 13 6.01 -18.54 4.77
N VAL A 14 5.38 -18.89 5.89
CA VAL A 14 4.48 -17.99 6.61
C VAL A 14 5.34 -16.85 7.15
N ASP A 15 5.24 -15.65 6.60
CA ASP A 15 5.84 -14.49 7.20
C ASP A 15 5.00 -14.00 8.39
N ASP A 16 5.66 -13.29 9.32
CA ASP A 16 5.03 -12.78 10.55
C ASP A 16 3.83 -11.86 10.28
N ARG A 17 3.75 -11.30 9.08
CA ARG A 17 2.70 -10.40 8.65
C ARG A 17 1.45 -11.16 8.18
N MET A 18 1.61 -12.18 7.35
CA MET A 18 0.52 -13.07 6.95
C MET A 18 -0.12 -13.70 8.17
N LEU A 19 0.71 -14.08 9.15
CA LEU A 19 0.25 -14.61 10.42
C LEU A 19 -0.53 -13.55 11.23
N GLY A 20 -0.06 -12.31 11.29
CA GLY A 20 -0.73 -11.21 11.98
C GLY A 20 -2.11 -10.88 11.39
N ASP A 21 -2.21 -10.79 10.08
CA ASP A 21 -3.47 -10.53 9.37
C ASP A 21 -4.43 -11.72 9.47
N PHE A 22 -3.91 -12.94 9.36
CA PHE A 22 -4.68 -14.16 9.58
C PHE A 22 -5.25 -14.22 11.00
N LEU A 23 -4.44 -13.97 12.02
CA LEU A 23 -4.86 -13.97 13.41
C LEU A 23 -5.86 -12.86 13.72
N SER A 24 -5.67 -11.67 13.14
CA SER A 24 -6.62 -10.56 13.27
C SER A 24 -7.97 -10.92 12.63
N ALA A 25 -7.97 -11.50 11.42
CA ALA A 25 -9.18 -11.96 10.77
C ALA A 25 -9.84 -13.10 11.53
N TRP A 26 -9.05 -14.06 12.02
CA TRP A 26 -9.54 -15.21 12.76
C TRP A 26 -10.20 -14.83 14.09
N ARG A 27 -9.63 -13.89 14.84
CA ARG A 27 -10.18 -13.38 16.11
C ARG A 27 -11.46 -12.57 15.94
N ARG A 28 -11.63 -11.91 14.81
CA ARG A 28 -12.82 -11.10 14.50
C ARG A 28 -13.92 -11.87 13.80
N GLY A 29 -13.70 -13.13 13.52
CA GLY A 29 -14.67 -13.98 12.83
C GLY A 29 -15.92 -14.19 13.67
N LEU A 30 -17.02 -13.51 13.30
CA LEU A 30 -18.32 -13.70 13.95
C LEU A 30 -19.06 -14.91 13.42
N VAL A 31 -19.07 -15.05 12.09
CA VAL A 31 -19.76 -16.11 11.38
C VAL A 31 -18.92 -16.56 10.21
N ARG A 32 -18.78 -17.84 10.02
CA ARG A 32 -18.20 -18.44 8.84
C ARG A 32 -19.30 -19.04 7.97
N ALA A 33 -19.26 -18.73 6.69
CA ALA A 33 -20.13 -19.24 5.66
C ALA A 33 -19.34 -20.21 4.76
N TRP A 34 -19.93 -21.37 4.48
CA TRP A 34 -19.44 -22.31 3.48
C TRP A 34 -20.53 -22.60 2.46
N HIS A 35 -20.27 -22.33 1.20
CA HIS A 35 -21.15 -22.68 0.10
C HIS A 35 -20.55 -23.85 -0.68
N PHE A 36 -21.19 -24.99 -0.61
CA PHE A 36 -20.78 -26.23 -1.28
C PHE A 36 -21.36 -26.24 -2.70
N MET A 37 -20.50 -26.20 -3.69
CA MET A 37 -20.90 -26.14 -5.11
C MET A 37 -20.95 -27.52 -5.75
N GLY A 38 -20.34 -28.53 -5.15
CA GLY A 38 -20.33 -29.89 -5.65
C GLY A 38 -19.15 -30.19 -6.58
N PRO A 39 -19.17 -31.25 -7.39
CA PRO A 39 -20.36 -32.09 -7.71
C PRO A 39 -20.76 -33.11 -6.63
N SER A 40 -19.88 -33.47 -5.70
CA SER A 40 -20.18 -34.49 -4.70
C SER A 40 -20.71 -33.90 -3.39
N SER A 41 -21.55 -34.64 -2.68
CA SER A 41 -21.99 -34.32 -1.31
C SER A 41 -20.85 -34.49 -0.32
N VAL A 42 -20.78 -33.57 0.66
CA VAL A 42 -19.74 -33.54 1.69
C VAL A 42 -20.36 -33.89 3.05
N THR A 43 -19.71 -34.77 3.78
CA THR A 43 -20.06 -35.02 5.17
C THR A 43 -19.30 -34.06 6.06
N LEU A 44 -20.03 -33.32 6.89
CA LEU A 44 -19.51 -32.30 7.78
C LEU A 44 -19.66 -32.71 9.23
N GLU A 45 -18.65 -32.47 10.03
CA GLU A 45 -18.68 -32.63 11.46
C GLU A 45 -18.36 -31.28 12.11
N LEU A 46 -19.29 -30.79 12.91
CA LEU A 46 -19.13 -29.60 13.75
C LEU A 46 -18.93 -30.06 15.18
N GLU A 47 -17.72 -29.90 15.68
CA GLU A 47 -17.34 -30.20 17.05
C GLU A 47 -17.42 -28.94 17.91
N THR A 48 -17.99 -29.03 19.10
CA THR A 48 -18.07 -27.89 20.00
C THR A 48 -16.72 -27.59 20.63
N ARG A 49 -16.33 -26.31 20.59
CA ARG A 49 -15.12 -25.87 21.28
C ARG A 49 -15.31 -25.80 22.79
N GLU A 50 -14.22 -25.95 23.53
CA GLU A 50 -14.21 -25.59 24.95
C GLU A 50 -14.16 -24.05 25.09
N GLY A 51 -15.12 -23.48 25.81
CA GLY A 51 -15.13 -22.03 26.08
C GLY A 51 -16.50 -21.48 26.45
N PRO A 52 -16.57 -20.24 26.96
CA PRO A 52 -17.80 -19.63 27.45
C PRO A 52 -18.86 -19.44 26.36
N ALA A 53 -18.46 -19.20 25.13
CA ALA A 53 -19.36 -19.03 23.99
C ALA A 53 -20.05 -20.33 23.60
N ALA A 54 -19.33 -21.45 23.65
CA ALA A 54 -19.88 -22.77 23.38
C ALA A 54 -20.69 -23.31 24.58
N ALA A 55 -20.27 -23.01 25.79
CA ALA A 55 -21.01 -23.40 27.01
C ALA A 55 -22.39 -22.73 27.13
N ALA A 56 -22.61 -21.62 26.45
CA ALA A 56 -23.89 -20.92 26.42
C ALA A 56 -24.88 -21.52 25.39
N LEU A 57 -24.45 -22.48 24.58
CA LEU A 57 -25.32 -23.14 23.59
C LEU A 57 -26.22 -24.19 24.24
N PRO A 58 -27.50 -24.27 23.88
CA PRO A 58 -28.42 -25.28 24.40
C PRO A 58 -28.23 -26.64 23.70
N LEU A 59 -26.99 -27.05 23.44
CA LEU A 59 -26.68 -28.29 22.71
C LEU A 59 -26.36 -29.42 23.67
N GLN A 60 -26.97 -30.56 23.40
CA GLN A 60 -26.74 -31.80 24.16
C GLN A 60 -25.70 -32.75 23.50
N GLN A 61 -25.22 -32.38 22.32
CA GLN A 61 -24.27 -33.18 21.52
C GLN A 61 -22.95 -32.45 21.34
N GLU A 62 -21.85 -33.10 21.61
CA GLU A 62 -20.51 -32.58 21.41
C GLU A 62 -20.12 -32.49 19.92
N VAL A 63 -20.71 -33.35 19.07
CA VAL A 63 -20.45 -33.38 17.62
C VAL A 63 -21.76 -33.39 16.84
N ILE A 64 -21.93 -32.48 15.92
CA ILE A 64 -23.06 -32.41 14.99
C ILE A 64 -22.59 -32.88 13.61
N ARG A 65 -23.21 -33.93 13.10
CA ARG A 65 -22.92 -34.46 11.75
C ARG A 65 -24.00 -34.04 10.77
N LEU A 66 -23.57 -33.46 9.64
CA LEU A 66 -24.42 -32.95 8.57
C LEU A 66 -23.93 -33.48 7.22
N THR A 67 -24.85 -33.62 6.28
CA THR A 67 -24.50 -33.86 4.88
C THR A 67 -24.83 -32.59 4.10
N ALA A 68 -23.85 -32.01 3.39
CA ALA A 68 -24.02 -30.86 2.54
C ALA A 68 -24.04 -31.33 1.08
N ASP A 69 -25.18 -31.21 0.44
CA ASP A 69 -25.35 -31.43 -0.99
C ASP A 69 -24.92 -30.20 -1.80
N PRO A 70 -24.61 -30.31 -3.10
CA PRO A 70 -24.34 -29.19 -3.95
C PRO A 70 -25.44 -28.11 -3.86
N GLY A 71 -25.03 -26.85 -3.64
CA GLY A 71 -25.92 -25.72 -3.40
C GLY A 71 -26.21 -25.46 -1.91
N THR A 72 -25.74 -26.30 -0.99
CA THR A 72 -25.90 -26.07 0.45
C THR A 72 -25.05 -24.90 0.91
N LEU A 73 -25.62 -24.01 1.73
CA LEU A 73 -24.92 -22.96 2.45
C LEU A 73 -24.93 -23.26 3.94
N LEU A 74 -23.76 -23.50 4.52
CA LEU A 74 -23.58 -23.67 5.96
C LEU A 74 -23.12 -22.36 6.59
N LEU A 75 -23.80 -21.94 7.65
CA LEU A 75 -23.39 -20.80 8.49
C LEU A 75 -23.12 -21.29 9.91
N TYR A 76 -21.96 -20.98 10.46
CA TYR A 76 -21.64 -21.34 11.84
C TYR A 76 -20.74 -20.30 12.51
N ARG A 77 -20.73 -20.31 13.84
CA ARG A 77 -19.86 -19.44 14.64
C ARG A 77 -18.53 -20.15 14.90
N PRO A 78 -17.40 -19.65 14.37
CA PRO A 78 -16.10 -20.30 14.55
C PRO A 78 -15.58 -20.27 15.99
N GLU A 79 -16.12 -19.40 16.84
CA GLU A 79 -15.83 -19.39 18.29
C GLU A 79 -16.50 -20.54 19.06
N CYS A 80 -17.59 -21.11 18.50
CA CYS A 80 -18.35 -22.19 19.14
C CYS A 80 -18.00 -23.54 18.56
N PHE A 81 -17.61 -23.62 17.29
CA PHE A 81 -17.47 -24.91 16.58
C PHE A 81 -16.14 -24.96 15.78
N VAL A 82 -15.59 -26.18 15.76
CA VAL A 82 -14.58 -26.58 14.75
C VAL A 82 -15.32 -27.37 13.67
N LEU A 83 -15.05 -27.04 12.41
CA LEU A 83 -15.59 -27.74 11.26
C LEU A 83 -14.52 -28.67 10.68
N SER A 84 -14.86 -29.95 10.57
CA SER A 84 -14.12 -30.89 9.72
C SER A 84 -15.01 -31.40 8.59
N SER A 85 -14.43 -31.78 7.49
CA SER A 85 -15.17 -32.23 6.30
C SER A 85 -14.56 -33.50 5.74
N THR A 86 -15.41 -34.41 5.25
CA THR A 86 -14.99 -35.63 4.56
C THR A 86 -15.77 -35.71 3.24
N VAL A 87 -15.10 -35.88 2.15
CA VAL A 87 -15.71 -36.00 0.82
C VAL A 87 -15.37 -37.38 0.22
N LYS A 88 -16.34 -37.95 -0.47
CA LYS A 88 -16.09 -39.14 -1.33
C LYS A 88 -16.19 -38.70 -2.79
N GLY A 89 -15.08 -38.34 -3.38
CA GLY A 89 -14.99 -37.74 -4.73
C GLY A 89 -14.63 -36.28 -4.68
N GLU A 90 -14.73 -35.59 -5.82
CA GLU A 90 -14.43 -34.18 -5.94
C GLU A 90 -15.57 -33.30 -5.43
N SER A 91 -15.25 -32.29 -4.64
CA SER A 91 -16.22 -31.29 -4.21
C SER A 91 -15.53 -29.93 -4.08
N LEU A 92 -16.10 -28.93 -4.71
CA LEU A 92 -15.66 -27.55 -4.64
C LEU A 92 -16.56 -26.76 -3.67
N GLY A 93 -15.95 -25.90 -2.88
CA GLY A 93 -16.68 -25.01 -1.98
C GLY A 93 -16.01 -23.65 -1.85
N ILE A 94 -16.82 -22.63 -1.58
CA ILE A 94 -16.35 -21.27 -1.28
C ILE A 94 -16.60 -20.98 0.18
N SER A 95 -15.58 -20.52 0.91
CA SER A 95 -15.73 -20.07 2.29
C SER A 95 -15.58 -18.56 2.41
N ALA A 96 -16.39 -17.97 3.26
CA ALA A 96 -16.28 -16.56 3.64
C ALA A 96 -16.38 -16.42 5.15
N THR A 97 -15.61 -15.52 5.73
CA THR A 97 -15.69 -15.20 7.17
C THR A 97 -16.20 -13.77 7.32
N PHE A 98 -17.35 -13.61 8.00
CA PHE A 98 -17.89 -12.31 8.37
C PHE A 98 -17.20 -11.85 9.65
N LEU A 99 -16.54 -10.71 9.58
CA LEU A 99 -15.74 -10.17 10.67
C LEU A 99 -16.57 -9.16 11.48
N SER A 100 -16.31 -9.06 12.78
CA SER A 100 -16.76 -7.93 13.57
C SER A 100 -16.12 -6.64 13.05
N GLU A 101 -16.72 -5.49 13.35
CA GLU A 101 -16.04 -4.21 13.15
C GLU A 101 -14.62 -4.27 13.75
N GLN A 102 -13.68 -3.62 13.08
CA GLN A 102 -12.35 -3.48 13.66
C GLN A 102 -12.50 -2.84 15.04
N PRO A 103 -11.90 -3.40 16.08
CA PRO A 103 -11.91 -2.76 17.37
C PRO A 103 -11.38 -1.34 17.17
N ARG A 104 -12.19 -0.37 17.47
CA ARG A 104 -11.72 1.01 17.55
C ARG A 104 -10.84 1.07 18.78
N TRP A 105 -9.56 0.95 18.60
CA TRP A 105 -8.60 1.19 19.64
C TRP A 105 -8.70 2.67 19.99
N PHE A 106 -9.49 2.99 20.98
CA PHE A 106 -9.34 4.24 21.69
C PHE A 106 -8.08 4.09 22.55
N VAL A 107 -6.94 4.34 21.95
CA VAL A 107 -5.90 4.95 22.75
C VAL A 107 -6.56 6.27 23.15
N SER A 108 -7.00 6.39 24.41
CA SER A 108 -7.42 7.66 24.94
C SER A 108 -6.17 8.52 24.91
N ALA A 109 -5.96 9.18 23.78
CA ALA A 109 -5.02 10.25 23.72
C ALA A 109 -5.55 11.28 24.68
N SER A 110 -5.00 11.32 25.89
CA SER A 110 -4.99 12.56 26.63
C SER A 110 -4.54 13.63 25.65
N LYS A 111 -5.00 14.86 25.77
CA LYS A 111 -4.58 15.96 24.90
C LYS A 111 -3.04 16.10 24.79
N ASP A 112 -2.32 15.42 25.64
CA ASP A 112 -0.86 15.36 25.78
C ASP A 112 -0.23 14.08 25.25
N PHE A 113 -0.95 13.24 24.51
CA PHE A 113 -0.40 12.04 23.89
C PHE A 113 0.55 12.45 22.76
N ASP A 114 1.83 12.40 23.05
CA ASP A 114 2.86 12.50 22.04
C ASP A 114 3.04 11.11 21.39
N PRO A 115 2.76 10.98 20.08
CA PRO A 115 3.03 9.73 19.35
C PRO A 115 4.49 9.27 19.48
N SER A 116 5.42 10.18 19.78
CA SER A 116 6.82 9.84 20.06
C SER A 116 7.00 9.01 21.32
N THR A 117 6.05 9.02 22.26
CA THR A 117 6.10 8.21 23.49
C THR A 117 5.87 6.72 23.25
N TRP A 118 5.28 6.33 22.13
CA TRP A 118 5.21 4.94 21.68
C TRP A 118 6.56 4.39 21.19
N LEU A 119 7.53 5.24 21.11
CA LEU A 119 8.92 4.98 20.73
C LEU A 119 9.72 4.12 21.70
N CYS A 120 9.21 3.89 22.89
CA CYS A 120 9.82 2.94 23.83
C CYS A 120 9.89 1.53 23.27
N LEU A 121 9.22 1.23 22.18
CA LEU A 121 9.27 -0.01 21.42
C LEU A 121 10.35 -0.02 20.30
N GLY A 122 11.25 0.94 20.29
CA GLY A 122 12.50 0.82 19.54
C GLY A 122 12.52 1.28 18.10
N GLY A 123 11.64 2.17 17.67
CA GLY A 123 11.72 2.71 16.33
C GLY A 123 11.12 4.12 16.22
N HIS A 124 11.77 4.98 15.49
CA HIS A 124 11.28 6.32 15.24
C HIS A 124 10.10 6.29 14.25
N LEU A 125 8.88 6.59 14.71
CA LEU A 125 7.88 7.19 13.83
C LEU A 125 8.39 8.60 13.53
N ALA A 126 8.82 8.84 12.31
CA ALA A 126 8.93 10.22 11.89
C ALA A 126 7.50 10.79 11.90
N PRO A 127 7.19 11.77 12.73
CA PRO A 127 5.85 12.33 12.80
C PRO A 127 5.49 12.86 11.40
N GLY A 128 4.40 12.34 10.84
CA GLY A 128 3.81 12.83 9.61
C GLY A 128 4.49 12.50 8.29
N GLY A 129 5.60 11.75 8.24
CA GLY A 129 6.32 11.43 6.99
C GLY A 129 6.96 12.66 6.32
N PRO A 130 7.45 12.54 5.06
CA PRO A 130 8.14 13.62 4.38
C PRO A 130 7.27 14.87 4.28
N PRO A 131 7.77 16.07 4.65
CA PRO A 131 7.02 17.30 4.56
C PRO A 131 6.64 17.61 3.09
N PRO A 132 5.57 18.37 2.84
CA PRO A 132 5.31 18.88 1.51
C PRO A 132 6.51 19.74 1.07
N PRO A 133 6.83 19.75 -0.22
CA PRO A 133 7.82 20.68 -0.74
C PRO A 133 7.34 22.13 -0.50
N GLU A 134 8.29 23.04 -0.32
CA GLU A 134 7.98 24.46 -0.20
C GLU A 134 7.82 25.11 -1.60
N GLY A 135 6.96 26.12 -1.67
CA GLY A 135 6.75 26.93 -2.85
C GLY A 135 5.63 26.43 -3.76
N GLU A 136 5.77 26.65 -5.05
CA GLU A 136 4.75 26.36 -6.06
C GLU A 136 5.22 25.27 -7.03
N GLY A 137 4.28 24.54 -7.60
CA GLY A 137 4.53 23.51 -8.60
C GLY A 137 3.28 22.81 -9.08
N ILE A 138 3.40 21.57 -9.50
CA ILE A 138 2.34 20.87 -10.19
C ILE A 138 1.50 20.04 -9.22
N HIS A 139 0.22 20.37 -9.13
CA HIS A 139 -0.79 19.60 -8.38
C HIS A 139 -1.46 18.58 -9.28
N VAL A 140 -1.84 17.44 -8.72
CA VAL A 140 -2.82 16.53 -9.30
C VAL A 140 -4.18 16.86 -8.67
N LEU A 141 -5.09 17.42 -9.46
CA LEU A 141 -6.41 17.83 -8.96
C LEU A 141 -7.40 16.69 -8.98
N HIS A 142 -7.51 16.03 -10.12
CA HIS A 142 -8.46 14.97 -10.38
C HIS A 142 -7.84 13.83 -11.17
N THR A 143 -8.40 12.64 -11.01
CA THR A 143 -8.09 11.45 -11.81
C THR A 143 -9.38 10.83 -12.33
N ALA A 144 -9.30 10.14 -13.47
CA ALA A 144 -10.39 9.36 -14.03
C ALA A 144 -9.85 8.09 -14.68
N THR A 145 -10.66 7.05 -14.66
CA THR A 145 -10.31 5.75 -15.22
C THR A 145 -11.46 5.19 -16.05
N ARG A 146 -11.12 4.38 -17.03
CA ARG A 146 -11.97 3.40 -17.69
C ARG A 146 -11.09 2.19 -17.95
N LEU A 147 -11.10 1.25 -17.02
CA LEU A 147 -10.20 0.12 -16.95
C LEU A 147 -10.99 -1.20 -16.95
N PRO A 148 -10.35 -2.36 -17.19
CA PRO A 148 -10.98 -3.67 -17.13
C PRO A 148 -11.72 -3.93 -15.81
N ALA A 149 -12.64 -4.89 -15.82
CA ALA A 149 -13.46 -5.27 -14.67
C ALA A 149 -14.38 -4.14 -14.17
N LEU A 150 -14.86 -3.26 -15.08
CA LEU A 150 -15.72 -2.12 -14.78
C LEU A 150 -15.08 -1.10 -13.80
N TRP A 151 -13.76 -0.97 -13.82
CA TRP A 151 -13.09 0.05 -13.02
C TRP A 151 -13.14 1.42 -13.73
N ASP A 152 -14.36 1.90 -13.89
CA ASP A 152 -14.65 3.14 -14.62
C ASP A 152 -14.47 4.40 -13.77
N GLU A 153 -14.19 4.24 -12.47
CA GLU A 153 -13.86 5.30 -11.53
C GLU A 153 -12.61 4.94 -10.72
N PRO A 154 -11.80 5.92 -10.29
CA PRO A 154 -10.59 5.68 -9.49
C PRO A 154 -10.87 4.93 -8.18
N GLU A 155 -12.03 5.13 -7.56
CA GLU A 155 -12.48 4.44 -6.36
C GLU A 155 -12.74 2.96 -6.62
N MET A 156 -13.36 2.62 -7.76
CA MET A 156 -13.56 1.23 -8.20
C MET A 156 -12.22 0.56 -8.50
N TYR A 157 -11.30 1.27 -9.16
CA TYR A 157 -9.94 0.79 -9.41
C TYR A 157 -9.23 0.48 -8.10
N SER A 158 -9.25 1.39 -7.14
CA SER A 158 -8.66 1.17 -5.82
C SER A 158 -9.31 0.00 -5.08
N THR A 159 -10.64 -0.10 -5.13
CA THR A 159 -11.38 -1.17 -4.45
C THR A 159 -11.07 -2.54 -5.06
N GLY A 160 -11.04 -2.63 -6.40
CA GLY A 160 -10.70 -3.87 -7.09
C GLY A 160 -9.25 -4.32 -6.83
N MET A 161 -8.30 -3.38 -6.82
CA MET A 161 -6.91 -3.66 -6.44
C MET A 161 -6.80 -4.15 -5.00
N ASN A 162 -7.54 -3.52 -4.07
CA ASN A 162 -7.60 -3.93 -2.66
C ASN A 162 -8.22 -5.33 -2.47
N ALA A 163 -9.16 -5.69 -3.33
CA ALA A 163 -9.77 -7.02 -3.33
C ALA A 163 -8.89 -8.10 -3.95
N GLY A 164 -7.73 -7.73 -4.51
CA GLY A 164 -6.85 -8.66 -5.23
C GLY A 164 -7.48 -9.20 -6.52
N THR A 165 -8.28 -8.38 -7.21
CA THR A 165 -8.99 -8.81 -8.43
C THR A 165 -8.01 -8.99 -9.59
N ASP A 166 -8.05 -10.14 -10.22
CA ASP A 166 -7.45 -10.42 -11.51
C ASP A 166 -8.49 -10.12 -12.60
N ALA A 167 -8.27 -9.04 -13.35
CA ALA A 167 -9.21 -8.56 -14.37
C ALA A 167 -9.03 -9.25 -15.73
N VAL A 168 -8.26 -10.32 -15.78
CA VAL A 168 -7.92 -11.03 -17.01
C VAL A 168 -8.97 -12.06 -17.36
N VAL A 169 -9.39 -12.05 -18.62
CA VAL A 169 -10.35 -13.00 -19.19
C VAL A 169 -9.83 -13.59 -20.50
N GLU A 170 -10.39 -14.70 -20.92
CA GLU A 170 -10.10 -15.24 -22.27
C GLU A 170 -10.65 -14.28 -23.34
N VAL A 171 -9.96 -14.16 -24.47
CA VAL A 171 -10.39 -13.30 -25.59
C VAL A 171 -11.80 -13.68 -26.02
N PRO A 172 -12.80 -12.82 -25.87
CA PRO A 172 -14.17 -13.15 -26.21
C PRO A 172 -14.35 -13.19 -27.74
N ILE A 173 -15.22 -14.08 -28.21
CA ILE A 173 -15.52 -14.21 -29.64
C ILE A 173 -16.04 -12.91 -30.28
N THR A 174 -16.60 -12.01 -29.48
CA THR A 174 -17.02 -10.68 -29.93
C THR A 174 -15.85 -9.78 -30.33
N ARG A 175 -14.63 -10.10 -29.94
CA ARG A 175 -13.42 -9.39 -30.37
C ARG A 175 -12.85 -10.05 -31.63
N PHE A 176 -12.50 -11.32 -31.53
CA PHE A 176 -12.13 -12.18 -32.67
C PHE A 176 -12.06 -13.65 -32.21
N ASP A 177 -12.09 -14.55 -33.17
CA ASP A 177 -11.90 -15.98 -32.90
C ASP A 177 -10.43 -16.28 -32.58
N VAL A 178 -10.13 -16.42 -31.29
CA VAL A 178 -8.79 -16.68 -30.79
C VAL A 178 -8.21 -18.01 -31.30
N THR A 179 -9.08 -19.03 -31.53
CA THR A 179 -8.64 -20.36 -31.95
C THR A 179 -7.98 -20.37 -33.33
N ALA A 180 -8.35 -19.42 -34.19
CA ALA A 180 -7.73 -19.23 -35.50
C ALA A 180 -6.24 -18.81 -35.42
N TYR A 181 -5.84 -18.16 -34.33
CA TYR A 181 -4.50 -17.59 -34.19
C TYR A 181 -3.67 -18.24 -33.08
N PHE A 182 -4.28 -18.93 -32.12
CA PHE A 182 -3.61 -19.50 -30.96
C PHE A 182 -2.86 -20.79 -31.31
N THR A 183 -1.67 -20.97 -30.71
CA THR A 183 -0.93 -22.24 -30.66
C THR A 183 -0.19 -22.36 -29.32
N GLU A 184 -0.14 -23.57 -28.79
CA GLU A 184 0.69 -23.92 -27.62
C GLU A 184 2.15 -24.25 -28.04
N ASN A 185 2.37 -24.53 -29.30
CA ASN A 185 3.69 -24.88 -29.81
C ASN A 185 4.47 -23.64 -30.25
N PRO A 186 5.53 -23.23 -29.51
CA PRO A 186 6.33 -22.06 -29.87
C PRO A 186 6.98 -22.15 -31.27
N ASP A 187 7.28 -23.34 -31.74
CA ASP A 187 7.92 -23.55 -33.05
C ASP A 187 6.99 -23.24 -34.24
N GLU A 188 5.68 -23.21 -33.98
CA GLU A 188 4.68 -22.82 -34.96
C GLU A 188 4.56 -21.30 -35.11
N ILE A 189 5.12 -20.50 -34.20
CA ILE A 189 5.05 -19.04 -34.21
C ILE A 189 6.16 -18.50 -35.11
N ASN A 190 5.83 -18.22 -36.35
CA ASN A 190 6.80 -17.66 -37.32
C ASN A 190 6.09 -16.77 -38.34
N VAL A 191 6.87 -16.03 -39.13
CA VAL A 191 6.34 -15.07 -40.11
C VAL A 191 5.44 -15.73 -41.17
N MET A 192 5.68 -16.98 -41.51
CA MET A 192 4.88 -17.72 -42.48
C MET A 192 3.61 -18.32 -41.88
N ASN A 193 3.59 -18.53 -40.57
CA ASN A 193 2.45 -18.99 -39.82
C ASN A 193 2.18 -17.99 -38.64
N PRO A 194 1.41 -16.92 -38.89
CA PRO A 194 1.22 -15.84 -37.92
C PRO A 194 0.30 -16.28 -36.76
N LYS A 195 0.88 -17.00 -35.82
CA LYS A 195 0.21 -17.48 -34.59
C LYS A 195 0.64 -16.67 -33.37
N MET A 196 -0.10 -16.82 -32.29
CA MET A 196 0.19 -16.25 -30.97
C MET A 196 0.07 -17.31 -29.87
N ASN A 197 0.78 -17.11 -28.78
CA ASN A 197 0.82 -18.01 -27.62
C ASN A 197 -0.09 -17.58 -26.46
N GLN A 198 -0.91 -16.57 -26.65
CA GLN A 198 -1.83 -16.06 -25.61
C GLN A 198 -3.29 -16.23 -26.01
N ARG A 199 -4.11 -16.60 -25.03
CA ARG A 199 -5.59 -16.67 -25.15
C ARG A 199 -6.30 -15.64 -24.29
N HIS A 200 -5.58 -14.91 -23.48
CA HIS A 200 -6.12 -14.02 -22.45
C HIS A 200 -5.70 -12.58 -22.66
N THR A 201 -6.51 -11.68 -22.14
CA THR A 201 -6.25 -10.22 -22.07
C THR A 201 -7.19 -9.62 -21.02
N SER A 202 -6.86 -8.48 -20.49
CA SER A 202 -7.81 -7.68 -19.73
C SER A 202 -8.53 -6.71 -20.67
N PHE A 203 -9.84 -6.85 -20.82
CA PHE A 203 -10.66 -6.04 -21.71
C PHE A 203 -11.47 -4.99 -20.96
N VAL A 204 -11.63 -3.82 -21.60
CA VAL A 204 -12.61 -2.81 -21.17
C VAL A 204 -13.97 -3.20 -21.69
N ASP A 205 -14.95 -3.21 -20.78
CA ASP A 205 -16.33 -3.52 -21.14
C ASP A 205 -17.01 -2.34 -21.87
N GLY A 206 -17.89 -2.66 -22.81
CA GLY A 206 -18.73 -1.67 -23.47
C GLY A 206 -18.00 -0.65 -24.35
N ILE A 207 -16.85 -1.02 -24.93
CA ILE A 207 -16.10 -0.09 -25.83
C ILE A 207 -16.88 0.26 -27.11
N GLU A 208 -17.87 -0.55 -27.49
CA GLU A 208 -18.80 -0.30 -28.60
C GLU A 208 -19.84 0.78 -28.22
N LEU A 209 -20.08 1.01 -26.94
CA LEU A 209 -21.02 2.01 -26.46
C LEU A 209 -20.37 3.40 -26.43
N PHE A 210 -21.12 4.40 -26.85
CA PHE A 210 -20.66 5.78 -26.84
C PHE A 210 -21.86 6.74 -26.87
N ASP A 211 -21.91 7.66 -25.91
CA ASP A 211 -22.97 8.71 -25.93
C ASP A 211 -22.60 9.83 -26.90
N ASN A 212 -22.75 9.53 -28.18
CA ASN A 212 -22.45 10.49 -29.24
C ASN A 212 -23.32 11.76 -29.18
N LYS A 213 -24.53 11.69 -28.61
CA LYS A 213 -25.42 12.86 -28.46
C LYS A 213 -24.87 13.84 -27.42
N TYR A 214 -24.34 13.31 -26.31
CA TYR A 214 -23.69 14.15 -25.29
C TYR A 214 -22.52 14.96 -25.89
N PHE A 215 -21.72 14.33 -26.75
CA PHE A 215 -20.58 14.95 -27.40
C PHE A 215 -20.96 15.73 -28.68
N GLU A 216 -22.25 15.76 -29.08
CA GLU A 216 -22.75 16.38 -30.30
C GLU A 216 -22.09 15.84 -31.58
N ILE A 217 -21.79 14.55 -31.60
CA ILE A 217 -21.23 13.81 -32.73
C ILE A 217 -22.36 13.07 -33.45
N SER A 218 -22.41 13.16 -34.77
CA SER A 218 -23.43 12.46 -35.55
C SER A 218 -23.27 10.93 -35.46
N ASN A 219 -24.38 10.20 -35.63
CA ASN A 219 -24.31 8.72 -35.62
C ASN A 219 -23.37 8.18 -36.71
N ASN A 220 -23.39 8.76 -37.90
CA ASN A 220 -22.54 8.33 -39.01
C ASN A 220 -21.02 8.53 -38.69
N GLU A 221 -20.71 9.65 -38.05
CA GLU A 221 -19.33 9.90 -37.60
C GLU A 221 -18.95 8.97 -36.46
N ALA A 222 -19.80 8.80 -35.45
CA ALA A 222 -19.56 7.95 -34.31
C ALA A 222 -19.25 6.49 -34.68
N VAL A 223 -19.98 5.93 -35.67
CA VAL A 223 -19.74 4.55 -36.15
C VAL A 223 -18.38 4.37 -36.79
N THR A 224 -17.88 5.38 -37.50
CA THR A 224 -16.56 5.33 -38.19
C THR A 224 -15.41 5.84 -37.34
N MET A 225 -15.68 6.38 -36.15
CA MET A 225 -14.69 6.94 -35.24
C MET A 225 -13.96 5.83 -34.47
N ASP A 226 -12.62 5.92 -34.42
CA ASP A 226 -11.80 5.01 -33.65
C ASP A 226 -12.25 4.99 -32.18
N PRO A 227 -12.47 3.82 -31.57
CA PRO A 227 -12.82 3.69 -30.16
C PRO A 227 -11.83 4.36 -29.20
N LEU A 228 -10.56 4.49 -29.52
CA LEU A 228 -9.58 5.26 -28.72
C LEU A 228 -10.01 6.72 -28.54
N GLN A 229 -10.55 7.34 -29.59
CA GLN A 229 -11.06 8.72 -29.51
C GLN A 229 -12.27 8.81 -28.59
N ARG A 230 -13.18 7.80 -28.63
CA ARG A 230 -14.36 7.74 -27.75
C ARG A 230 -13.95 7.64 -26.30
N GLN A 231 -13.00 6.75 -25.99
CA GLN A 231 -12.48 6.54 -24.64
C GLN A 231 -11.83 7.82 -24.08
N VAL A 232 -11.02 8.52 -24.88
CA VAL A 232 -10.39 9.78 -24.45
C VAL A 232 -11.43 10.89 -24.25
N LEU A 233 -12.50 10.95 -25.08
CA LEU A 233 -13.60 11.89 -24.87
C LEU A 233 -14.34 11.63 -23.56
N GLU A 234 -14.63 10.36 -23.24
CA GLU A 234 -15.35 9.99 -22.03
C GLU A 234 -14.52 10.23 -20.77
N VAL A 235 -13.28 9.73 -20.70
CA VAL A 235 -12.37 9.91 -19.55
C VAL A 235 -12.00 11.39 -19.38
N GLY A 236 -11.62 12.07 -20.46
CA GLY A 236 -11.30 13.50 -20.42
C GLY A 236 -12.53 14.36 -20.08
N GLY A 237 -13.71 14.00 -20.59
CA GLY A 237 -14.98 14.65 -20.26
C GLY A 237 -15.33 14.50 -18.77
N ALA A 238 -15.13 13.31 -18.19
CA ALA A 238 -15.28 13.07 -16.76
C ALA A 238 -14.32 13.93 -15.92
N LEU A 239 -13.07 14.06 -16.34
CA LEU A 239 -12.09 14.96 -15.70
C LEU A 239 -12.54 16.43 -15.72
N LEU A 240 -13.00 16.94 -16.87
CA LEU A 240 -13.50 18.32 -16.97
C LEU A 240 -14.76 18.51 -16.12
N GLN A 241 -15.63 17.52 -16.05
CA GLN A 241 -16.83 17.57 -15.22
C GLN A 241 -16.50 17.67 -13.73
N GLN A 242 -15.47 16.95 -13.26
CA GLN A 242 -14.96 17.09 -11.88
C GLN A 242 -14.43 18.51 -11.60
N MET A 243 -13.95 19.23 -12.62
CA MET A 243 -13.58 20.64 -12.54
C MET A 243 -14.80 21.60 -12.60
N GLY A 244 -16.02 21.08 -12.72
CA GLY A 244 -17.21 21.89 -12.96
C GLY A 244 -17.34 22.44 -14.39
N ILE A 245 -16.52 21.93 -15.31
CA ILE A 245 -16.51 22.37 -16.72
C ILE A 245 -17.34 21.41 -17.55
N SER A 246 -18.62 21.68 -17.66
CA SER A 246 -19.48 20.97 -18.62
C SER A 246 -19.21 21.49 -20.05
N LYS A 247 -19.58 20.69 -21.05
CA LYS A 247 -19.49 21.13 -22.47
C LYS A 247 -20.14 22.47 -22.72
N LYS A 248 -21.31 22.74 -22.12
CA LYS A 248 -22.01 24.02 -22.24
C LYS A 248 -21.21 25.19 -21.66
N VAL A 249 -20.50 24.97 -20.55
CA VAL A 249 -19.63 25.96 -19.91
C VAL A 249 -18.38 26.19 -20.79
N SER A 250 -17.78 25.10 -21.24
CA SER A 250 -16.58 25.12 -22.08
C SER A 250 -16.79 25.85 -23.41
N ASN A 251 -17.95 25.65 -24.04
CA ASN A 251 -18.29 26.35 -25.29
C ASN A 251 -18.53 27.85 -25.11
N LYS A 252 -18.93 28.30 -23.91
CA LYS A 252 -19.16 29.73 -23.62
C LYS A 252 -17.90 30.48 -23.21
N ARG A 253 -16.92 29.77 -22.62
CA ARG A 253 -15.66 30.33 -22.16
C ARG A 253 -14.52 29.63 -22.90
N SER A 254 -13.66 30.37 -23.52
CA SER A 254 -12.42 29.82 -24.07
C SER A 254 -11.48 29.53 -22.92
N HIS A 255 -11.16 28.24 -22.71
CA HIS A 255 -10.20 27.80 -21.71
C HIS A 255 -8.83 27.56 -22.36
N HIS A 256 -7.80 28.13 -21.77
CA HIS A 256 -6.43 27.90 -22.22
C HIS A 256 -5.85 26.65 -21.53
N VAL A 257 -6.34 25.48 -21.97
CA VAL A 257 -6.07 24.17 -21.38
C VAL A 257 -5.26 23.33 -22.34
N GLY A 258 -4.13 22.81 -21.85
CA GLY A 258 -3.31 21.87 -22.60
C GLY A 258 -3.92 20.46 -22.59
N VAL A 259 -3.70 19.69 -23.64
CA VAL A 259 -4.16 18.31 -23.79
C VAL A 259 -3.01 17.43 -24.27
N SER A 260 -2.77 16.34 -23.57
CA SER A 260 -1.80 15.32 -24.02
C SER A 260 -2.37 13.92 -23.93
N VAL A 261 -2.03 13.08 -24.90
CA VAL A 261 -2.43 11.69 -24.96
C VAL A 261 -1.22 10.80 -25.21
N GLY A 262 -0.98 9.86 -24.31
CA GLY A 262 -0.02 8.76 -24.53
C GLY A 262 -0.73 7.60 -25.19
N VAL A 263 -0.26 7.22 -26.38
CA VAL A 263 -0.80 6.09 -27.14
C VAL A 263 0.30 5.53 -28.03
N ASP A 264 0.34 4.24 -28.24
CA ASP A 264 1.41 3.59 -29.03
C ASP A 264 0.94 3.09 -30.39
N LYS A 265 -0.33 2.70 -30.52
CA LYS A 265 -0.90 2.22 -31.77
C LYS A 265 -2.41 2.32 -31.81
N ALA A 266 -2.99 2.22 -33.02
CA ALA A 266 -4.41 2.13 -33.26
C ALA A 266 -4.72 0.93 -34.13
N ASP A 267 -5.49 -0.02 -33.61
CA ASP A 267 -5.85 -1.26 -34.31
C ASP A 267 -7.09 -1.10 -35.22
N PHE A 268 -7.92 -0.08 -34.96
CA PHE A 268 -9.21 0.09 -35.61
C PHE A 268 -9.12 0.17 -37.16
N PRO A 269 -8.16 0.88 -37.76
CA PRO A 269 -8.02 0.90 -39.21
C PRO A 269 -7.74 -0.48 -39.83
N THR A 270 -7.17 -1.41 -39.07
CA THR A 270 -6.85 -2.75 -39.56
C THR A 270 -8.06 -3.69 -39.65
N LEU A 271 -9.19 -3.29 -39.06
CA LEU A 271 -10.45 -4.06 -39.09
C LEU A 271 -11.21 -3.93 -40.40
N GLY A 272 -10.65 -3.27 -41.41
CA GLY A 272 -11.28 -3.10 -42.72
C GLY A 272 -12.45 -2.09 -42.74
N VAL A 273 -12.62 -1.34 -41.66
CA VAL A 273 -13.59 -0.24 -41.61
C VAL A 273 -13.10 0.87 -42.53
N MET A 274 -13.95 1.34 -43.41
CA MET A 274 -13.66 2.51 -44.25
C MET A 274 -13.52 3.73 -43.35
N THR A 275 -12.31 4.01 -42.89
CA THR A 275 -12.00 5.13 -42.02
C THR A 275 -11.52 6.29 -42.87
N GLY A 276 -12.20 7.43 -42.80
CA GLY A 276 -11.70 8.68 -43.37
C GLY A 276 -10.45 9.18 -42.63
N GLY A 277 -9.81 10.25 -43.09
CA GLY A 277 -8.65 10.89 -42.44
C GLY A 277 -8.83 11.28 -40.95
N ASN A 278 -10.06 11.17 -40.45
CA ASN A 278 -10.42 11.50 -39.05
C ASN A 278 -9.98 10.42 -38.03
N ASN A 279 -9.27 9.35 -38.45
CA ASN A 279 -8.72 8.33 -37.54
C ASN A 279 -7.18 8.32 -37.52
N ALA A 280 -6.55 9.37 -37.98
CA ALA A 280 -5.12 9.57 -37.70
C ALA A 280 -4.89 9.75 -36.19
N LEU A 281 -3.79 9.22 -35.67
CA LEU A 281 -3.47 9.29 -34.21
C LEU A 281 -3.60 10.71 -33.64
N ALA A 282 -3.12 11.72 -34.38
CA ALA A 282 -3.22 13.13 -33.95
C ALA A 282 -4.65 13.58 -33.65
N ILE A 283 -5.66 12.99 -34.31
CA ILE A 283 -7.06 13.35 -34.10
C ILE A 283 -7.58 12.96 -32.72
N ILE A 284 -6.95 12.00 -32.04
CA ILE A 284 -7.36 11.60 -30.69
C ILE A 284 -7.33 12.80 -29.72
N ALA A 285 -6.19 13.50 -29.66
CA ALA A 285 -6.07 14.72 -28.84
C ALA A 285 -6.83 15.91 -29.42
N ASN A 286 -6.78 16.09 -30.77
CA ASN A 286 -7.41 17.21 -31.44
C ASN A 286 -8.95 17.18 -31.29
N ARG A 287 -9.56 16.02 -31.38
CA ARG A 287 -11.00 15.86 -31.21
C ARG A 287 -11.45 16.25 -29.80
N PHE A 288 -10.68 15.87 -28.78
CA PHE A 288 -10.97 16.28 -27.42
C PHE A 288 -10.95 17.81 -27.27
N SER A 289 -9.90 18.46 -27.76
CA SER A 289 -9.80 19.91 -27.74
C SER A 289 -10.92 20.56 -28.56
N PHE A 290 -11.29 20.00 -29.71
CA PHE A 290 -12.37 20.51 -30.56
C PHE A 290 -13.74 20.43 -29.86
N VAL A 291 -14.08 19.25 -29.29
CA VAL A 291 -15.39 19.01 -28.65
C VAL A 291 -15.59 19.90 -27.42
N PHE A 292 -14.55 20.17 -26.67
CA PHE A 292 -14.58 20.98 -25.45
C PHE A 292 -14.06 22.39 -25.64
N ASN A 293 -13.84 22.87 -26.89
CA ASN A 293 -13.38 24.22 -27.21
C ASN A 293 -12.13 24.66 -26.41
N LEU A 294 -11.16 23.75 -26.24
CA LEU A 294 -9.91 24.01 -25.52
C LEU A 294 -8.90 24.63 -26.48
N LYS A 295 -8.16 25.66 -26.04
CA LYS A 295 -7.29 26.47 -26.91
C LYS A 295 -5.80 26.29 -26.64
N GLY A 296 -5.44 25.59 -25.57
CA GLY A 296 -4.04 25.31 -25.26
C GLY A 296 -3.40 24.32 -26.24
N PRO A 297 -2.09 24.08 -26.11
CA PRO A 297 -1.37 23.11 -26.93
C PRO A 297 -1.91 21.71 -26.73
N ASN A 298 -2.04 20.95 -27.82
CA ASN A 298 -2.38 19.55 -27.75
C ASN A 298 -1.39 18.69 -28.56
N TYR A 299 -1.15 17.49 -28.09
CA TYR A 299 -0.21 16.58 -28.74
C TYR A 299 -0.44 15.12 -28.32
N ILE A 300 0.13 14.25 -29.14
CA ILE A 300 0.23 12.82 -28.85
C ILE A 300 1.70 12.45 -28.65
N CYS A 301 1.96 11.58 -27.71
CA CYS A 301 3.25 10.92 -27.55
C CYS A 301 3.11 9.44 -27.85
N ASP A 302 4.01 8.94 -28.70
CA ASP A 302 4.29 7.53 -28.88
C ASP A 302 5.76 7.27 -28.55
N THR A 303 5.97 6.68 -27.39
CA THR A 303 7.26 6.16 -26.94
C THR A 303 7.06 4.73 -26.40
N ALA A 304 6.16 3.99 -27.05
CA ALA A 304 5.72 2.66 -26.63
C ALA A 304 5.23 2.68 -25.17
N CYS A 305 5.69 1.74 -24.33
CA CYS A 305 5.20 1.56 -22.97
C CYS A 305 5.37 2.82 -22.06
N SER A 306 6.28 3.73 -22.37
CA SER A 306 6.48 4.99 -21.65
C SER A 306 5.67 6.17 -22.18
N ALA A 307 4.82 5.96 -23.21
CA ALA A 307 4.15 7.03 -23.96
C ALA A 307 3.35 7.99 -23.06
N SER A 308 2.50 7.47 -22.17
CA SER A 308 1.69 8.32 -21.29
C SER A 308 2.50 9.01 -20.18
N LEU A 309 3.61 8.43 -19.71
CA LEU A 309 4.52 9.15 -18.81
C LEU A 309 5.26 10.26 -19.52
N THR A 310 5.74 10.01 -20.74
CA THR A 310 6.40 11.03 -21.58
C THR A 310 5.44 12.18 -21.88
N ALA A 311 4.19 11.88 -22.24
CA ALA A 311 3.13 12.87 -22.44
C ALA A 311 2.91 13.74 -21.20
N THR A 312 2.85 13.10 -20.01
CA THR A 312 2.64 13.79 -18.74
C THR A 312 3.88 14.60 -18.31
N HIS A 313 5.08 14.13 -18.62
CA HIS A 313 6.30 14.89 -18.39
C HIS A 313 6.32 16.18 -19.20
N LEU A 314 5.99 16.12 -20.48
CA LEU A 314 5.88 17.31 -21.33
C LEU A 314 4.76 18.25 -20.85
N ALA A 315 3.63 17.72 -20.41
CA ALA A 315 2.55 18.49 -19.79
C ALA A 315 3.03 19.30 -18.58
N LYS A 316 3.87 18.68 -17.72
CA LYS A 316 4.50 19.37 -16.59
C LYS A 316 5.38 20.52 -17.09
N GLN A 317 6.21 20.29 -18.11
CA GLN A 317 7.09 21.35 -18.65
C GLN A 317 6.29 22.54 -19.18
N LEU A 318 5.17 22.29 -19.87
CA LEU A 318 4.28 23.36 -20.34
C LEU A 318 3.64 24.14 -19.20
N LEU A 319 3.23 23.47 -18.11
CA LEU A 319 2.65 24.13 -16.94
C LEU A 319 3.66 24.96 -16.14
N LEU A 320 4.94 24.61 -16.21
CA LEU A 320 6.03 25.37 -15.57
C LEU A 320 6.38 26.66 -16.32
N ASP A 321 5.96 26.80 -17.58
CA ASP A 321 6.06 28.09 -18.29
C ASP A 321 5.01 29.06 -17.73
N ARG A 322 5.46 30.04 -16.97
CA ARG A 322 4.62 31.05 -16.33
C ARG A 322 4.81 32.44 -16.99
N VAL A 323 5.49 32.50 -18.11
CA VAL A 323 5.87 33.77 -18.78
C VAL A 323 5.21 33.91 -20.15
N TRP A 324 5.35 32.93 -21.01
CA TRP A 324 4.96 33.02 -22.40
C TRP A 324 3.62 32.39 -22.74
N ASP A 325 3.37 31.19 -22.20
CA ASP A 325 2.15 30.41 -22.50
C ASP A 325 1.56 29.83 -21.21
N VAL A 326 0.90 30.70 -20.43
CA VAL A 326 0.36 30.34 -19.10
C VAL A 326 -0.94 29.56 -19.27
N LEU A 327 -0.86 28.24 -19.02
CA LEU A 327 -2.02 27.35 -19.04
C LEU A 327 -2.84 27.46 -17.75
N ASP A 328 -4.17 27.39 -17.88
CA ASP A 328 -5.09 27.28 -16.74
C ASP A 328 -4.87 25.97 -16.00
N PHE A 329 -4.77 24.88 -16.75
CA PHE A 329 -4.45 23.52 -16.31
C PHE A 329 -4.13 22.65 -17.54
N HIS A 330 -3.79 21.37 -17.32
CA HIS A 330 -3.52 20.40 -18.38
C HIS A 330 -4.27 19.10 -18.15
N VAL A 331 -4.90 18.56 -19.18
CA VAL A 331 -5.53 17.22 -19.19
C VAL A 331 -4.55 16.24 -19.82
N ALA A 332 -4.00 15.34 -19.01
CA ALA A 332 -3.10 14.29 -19.48
C ALA A 332 -3.84 12.94 -19.43
N THR A 333 -3.85 12.21 -20.53
CA THR A 333 -4.47 10.89 -20.65
C THR A 333 -3.52 9.87 -21.24
N GLY A 334 -3.77 8.61 -20.97
CA GLY A 334 -3.12 7.47 -21.61
C GLY A 334 -4.16 6.44 -22.00
N THR A 335 -4.07 5.89 -23.21
CA THR A 335 -5.09 4.98 -23.75
C THR A 335 -4.46 3.86 -24.56
N HIS A 336 -5.08 2.67 -24.47
CA HIS A 336 -4.74 1.51 -25.29
C HIS A 336 -5.94 0.58 -25.42
N LEU A 337 -6.18 0.06 -26.62
CA LEU A 337 -7.19 -0.95 -26.94
C LEU A 337 -6.59 -2.08 -27.75
N CYS A 338 -7.18 -3.26 -27.64
CA CYS A 338 -6.76 -4.50 -28.28
C CYS A 338 -7.86 -5.01 -29.21
N LEU A 339 -7.99 -4.44 -30.40
CA LEU A 339 -9.13 -4.65 -31.28
C LEU A 339 -8.89 -5.74 -32.34
N SER A 340 -7.63 -6.00 -32.71
CA SER A 340 -7.28 -6.95 -33.78
C SER A 340 -6.21 -7.93 -33.34
N PRO A 341 -6.13 -9.16 -33.91
CA PRO A 341 -5.13 -10.17 -33.53
C PRO A 341 -3.70 -9.81 -33.94
N GLY A 342 -3.53 -8.90 -34.92
CA GLY A 342 -2.21 -8.57 -35.49
C GLY A 342 -1.14 -8.21 -34.46
N PRO A 343 -1.39 -7.26 -33.53
CA PRO A 343 -0.42 -6.90 -32.49
C PRO A 343 -0.06 -8.06 -31.55
N TRP A 344 -0.99 -8.97 -31.21
CA TRP A 344 -0.65 -10.17 -30.44
C TRP A 344 0.32 -11.08 -31.18
N VAL A 345 0.05 -11.31 -32.47
CA VAL A 345 0.95 -12.09 -33.32
C VAL A 345 2.33 -11.43 -33.38
N GLY A 346 2.38 -10.10 -33.54
CA GLY A 346 3.64 -9.36 -33.54
C GLY A 346 4.42 -9.48 -32.23
N CYS A 347 3.73 -9.36 -31.10
CA CYS A 347 4.35 -9.54 -29.79
C CYS A 347 4.80 -10.98 -29.52
N ALA A 348 4.04 -11.97 -29.96
CA ALA A 348 4.43 -13.38 -29.86
C ALA A 348 5.66 -13.72 -30.72
N LEU A 349 5.73 -13.20 -31.95
CA LEU A 349 6.91 -13.31 -32.81
C LEU A 349 8.16 -12.67 -32.18
N GLY A 350 7.97 -11.61 -31.41
CA GLY A 350 9.03 -10.95 -30.63
C GLY A 350 9.36 -11.65 -29.31
N HIS A 351 8.75 -12.78 -28.99
CA HIS A 351 8.92 -13.52 -27.73
C HIS A 351 8.68 -12.62 -26.47
N MET A 352 7.74 -11.67 -26.57
CA MET A 352 7.48 -10.71 -25.50
C MET A 352 6.35 -11.12 -24.56
N THR A 353 5.44 -12.01 -25.04
CA THR A 353 4.21 -12.37 -24.35
C THR A 353 4.31 -13.64 -23.53
N SER A 354 3.68 -13.66 -22.36
CA SER A 354 3.63 -14.85 -21.49
C SER A 354 2.62 -15.87 -22.01
N PRO A 355 3.02 -17.13 -22.26
CA PRO A 355 2.11 -18.19 -22.68
C PRO A 355 0.98 -18.45 -21.66
N GLN A 356 1.23 -18.24 -20.37
CA GLN A 356 0.24 -18.42 -19.31
C GLN A 356 -0.78 -17.28 -19.23
N GLY A 357 -0.62 -16.22 -20.03
CA GLY A 357 -1.56 -15.13 -20.11
C GLY A 357 -1.65 -14.28 -18.83
N ARG A 358 -0.52 -14.05 -18.17
CA ARG A 358 -0.40 -13.17 -17.00
C ARG A 358 0.93 -12.43 -17.00
N CYS A 359 0.97 -11.29 -16.31
CA CYS A 359 2.22 -10.65 -15.93
C CYS A 359 2.65 -11.19 -14.55
N PHE A 360 3.57 -12.16 -14.56
CA PHE A 360 4.13 -12.75 -13.32
C PHE A 360 5.24 -11.86 -12.77
N THR A 361 4.89 -10.60 -12.49
CA THR A 361 5.84 -9.61 -11.99
C THR A 361 6.46 -10.06 -10.68
N PHE A 362 7.78 -10.01 -10.58
CA PHE A 362 8.61 -10.44 -9.45
C PHE A 362 8.65 -11.96 -9.19
N ASP A 363 7.83 -12.75 -9.87
CA ASP A 363 7.78 -14.20 -9.67
C ASP A 363 8.89 -14.92 -10.45
N SER A 364 9.32 -16.06 -9.93
CA SER A 364 10.35 -16.91 -10.55
C SER A 364 9.93 -17.46 -11.93
N THR A 365 8.62 -17.48 -12.21
CA THR A 365 8.05 -17.94 -13.49
C THR A 365 7.86 -16.81 -14.51
N ALA A 366 8.36 -15.61 -14.24
CA ALA A 366 8.30 -14.46 -15.14
C ALA A 366 8.90 -14.79 -16.52
N ASN A 367 8.07 -14.76 -17.57
CA ASN A 367 8.46 -15.19 -18.92
C ASN A 367 7.85 -14.36 -20.05
N GLY A 368 7.27 -13.21 -19.72
CA GLY A 368 6.63 -12.31 -20.67
C GLY A 368 5.49 -11.54 -20.04
N TYR A 369 4.88 -10.64 -20.80
CA TYR A 369 3.76 -9.85 -20.32
C TYR A 369 2.42 -10.30 -20.94
N LEU A 370 1.33 -9.88 -20.31
CA LEU A 370 -0.02 -9.94 -20.84
C LEU A 370 -0.40 -8.56 -21.38
N ARG A 371 -0.99 -8.48 -22.58
CA ARG A 371 -1.59 -7.25 -23.09
C ARG A 371 -2.89 -6.92 -22.35
N GLY A 372 -3.20 -5.64 -22.22
CA GLY A 372 -4.42 -5.17 -21.58
C GLY A 372 -4.96 -3.91 -22.23
N GLU A 373 -6.25 -3.64 -22.04
CA GLU A 373 -6.92 -2.42 -22.47
C GLU A 373 -7.08 -1.41 -21.33
N GLY A 374 -7.30 -0.17 -21.67
CA GLY A 374 -7.70 0.84 -20.69
C GLY A 374 -7.37 2.25 -21.11
N THR A 375 -8.15 3.16 -20.55
CA THR A 375 -7.94 4.60 -20.65
C THR A 375 -7.99 5.19 -19.25
N SER A 376 -7.03 6.02 -18.94
CA SER A 376 -7.00 6.76 -17.68
C SER A 376 -6.41 8.15 -17.89
N GLY A 377 -6.61 9.04 -16.93
CA GLY A 377 -6.13 10.39 -17.05
C GLY A 377 -6.14 11.16 -15.74
N MET A 378 -5.49 12.32 -15.78
CA MET A 378 -5.43 13.24 -14.65
C MET A 378 -5.42 14.70 -15.09
N ILE A 379 -5.86 15.57 -14.20
CA ILE A 379 -5.72 17.03 -14.34
C ILE A 379 -4.53 17.49 -13.54
N LEU A 380 -3.62 18.16 -14.23
CA LEU A 380 -2.44 18.80 -13.68
C LEU A 380 -2.62 20.31 -13.68
N LYS A 381 -2.27 20.96 -12.58
CA LYS A 381 -2.35 22.43 -12.46
C LYS A 381 -1.16 22.96 -11.68
N TYR A 382 -0.65 24.10 -12.10
CA TYR A 382 0.35 24.84 -11.35
C TYR A 382 -0.30 25.61 -10.17
N GLY A 383 0.30 25.57 -9.01
CA GLY A 383 -0.20 26.26 -7.82
C GLY A 383 0.69 26.08 -6.59
N ASP A 384 0.26 26.66 -5.49
CA ASP A 384 0.96 26.60 -4.20
C ASP A 384 0.84 25.18 -3.58
N TYR A 385 1.96 24.60 -3.21
CA TYR A 385 2.03 23.27 -2.64
C TYR A 385 1.28 23.10 -1.31
N GLU A 386 1.13 24.16 -0.52
CA GLU A 386 0.38 24.10 0.75
C GLU A 386 -1.10 23.73 0.52
N GLN A 387 -1.64 24.04 -0.65
CA GLN A 387 -3.04 23.76 -0.99
C GLN A 387 -3.21 22.37 -1.65
N ALA A 388 -2.12 21.66 -1.92
CA ALA A 388 -2.17 20.40 -2.65
C ALA A 388 -2.40 19.20 -1.73
N SER A 389 -3.34 18.33 -2.09
CA SER A 389 -3.46 16.99 -1.49
C SER A 389 -2.51 15.98 -2.15
N THR A 390 -2.16 16.21 -3.41
CA THR A 390 -1.25 15.38 -4.19
C THR A 390 -0.44 16.26 -5.15
N ILE A 391 0.86 16.04 -5.18
CA ILE A 391 1.82 16.80 -5.95
C ILE A 391 2.52 15.88 -6.95
N TYR A 392 2.58 16.28 -8.21
CA TYR A 392 3.46 15.70 -9.22
C TYR A 392 4.84 16.33 -9.08
N ARG A 393 5.64 15.79 -8.17
CA ARG A 393 6.82 16.42 -7.62
C ARG A 393 8.00 16.50 -8.59
N ALA A 394 8.20 15.41 -9.34
CA ALA A 394 9.29 15.32 -10.31
C ALA A 394 8.96 14.37 -11.45
N SER A 395 9.57 14.57 -12.59
CA SER A 395 9.57 13.59 -13.68
C SER A 395 10.74 13.80 -14.62
N GLN A 396 11.30 12.70 -15.09
CA GLN A 396 12.41 12.69 -16.05
C GLN A 396 12.13 11.68 -17.15
N VAL A 397 12.56 12.02 -18.36
CA VAL A 397 12.53 11.14 -19.53
C VAL A 397 13.93 11.11 -20.15
N GLY A 398 14.33 9.97 -20.68
CA GLY A 398 15.61 9.78 -21.32
C GLY A 398 15.60 8.57 -22.25
N GLN A 399 16.78 8.18 -22.73
CA GLN A 399 16.94 7.11 -23.70
C GLN A 399 18.06 6.16 -23.25
N ASP A 400 17.90 4.87 -23.50
CA ASP A 400 18.91 3.83 -23.23
C ASP A 400 20.24 4.06 -23.94
N GLY A 401 20.20 4.76 -25.07
CA GLY A 401 21.36 4.88 -25.96
C GLY A 401 21.73 3.51 -26.56
N ARG A 402 23.02 3.24 -26.66
CA ARG A 402 23.50 1.95 -27.18
C ARG A 402 23.42 0.90 -26.08
N SER A 403 22.50 -0.05 -26.22
CA SER A 403 22.37 -1.23 -25.39
C SER A 403 22.81 -2.51 -26.15
N ALA A 404 22.62 -3.70 -25.57
CA ALA A 404 22.96 -4.97 -26.20
C ALA A 404 22.16 -5.23 -27.51
N SER A 405 20.91 -4.76 -27.57
CA SER A 405 20.06 -4.73 -28.76
C SER A 405 19.12 -3.54 -28.68
N LEU A 406 18.42 -3.20 -29.79
CA LEU A 406 17.45 -2.10 -29.80
C LEU A 406 16.38 -2.19 -28.69
N THR A 407 16.05 -3.41 -28.30
CA THR A 407 14.98 -3.70 -27.34
C THR A 407 15.48 -4.19 -25.97
N ALA A 408 16.80 -4.33 -25.79
CA ALA A 408 17.36 -4.77 -24.52
C ALA A 408 17.38 -3.61 -23.52
N PRO A 409 16.81 -3.79 -22.31
CA PRO A 409 16.81 -2.74 -21.27
C PRO A 409 18.23 -2.41 -20.81
N ASN A 410 18.45 -1.15 -20.43
CA ASN A 410 19.73 -0.62 -19.98
C ASN A 410 19.66 -0.15 -18.51
N GLY A 411 20.12 -0.97 -17.58
CA GLY A 411 20.10 -0.66 -16.15
C GLY A 411 20.77 0.66 -15.78
N PRO A 412 21.98 0.97 -16.24
CA PRO A 412 22.62 2.30 -16.03
C PRO A 412 21.77 3.48 -16.50
N ALA A 413 21.08 3.40 -17.63
CA ALA A 413 20.20 4.45 -18.12
C ALA A 413 18.97 4.61 -17.21
N GLN A 414 18.41 3.49 -16.72
CA GLN A 414 17.33 3.52 -15.74
C GLN A 414 17.80 4.16 -14.42
N GLU A 415 18.98 3.80 -13.91
CA GLU A 415 19.57 4.42 -12.71
C GLU A 415 19.75 5.93 -12.85
N GLU A 416 20.21 6.38 -14.03
CA GLU A 416 20.41 7.80 -14.30
C GLU A 416 19.09 8.58 -14.24
N ILE A 417 18.04 8.10 -14.90
CA ILE A 417 16.74 8.76 -14.93
C ILE A 417 16.10 8.82 -13.55
N ILE A 418 16.13 7.73 -12.80
CA ILE A 418 15.64 7.69 -11.43
C ILE A 418 16.41 8.69 -10.56
N SER A 419 17.73 8.68 -10.66
CA SER A 419 18.59 9.61 -9.90
C SER A 419 18.32 11.08 -10.26
N ARG A 420 18.03 11.39 -11.53
CA ARG A 420 17.64 12.72 -11.98
C ARG A 420 16.31 13.17 -11.40
N ALA A 421 15.31 12.28 -11.39
CA ALA A 421 14.00 12.56 -10.81
C ALA A 421 14.06 12.77 -9.28
N ILE A 422 14.82 11.97 -8.56
CA ILE A 422 15.05 12.13 -7.12
C ILE A 422 15.74 13.47 -6.82
N ARG A 423 16.74 13.86 -7.63
CA ARG A 423 17.39 15.19 -7.51
C ARG A 423 16.45 16.34 -7.80
N GLU A 424 15.63 16.24 -8.86
CA GLU A 424 14.60 17.25 -9.18
C GLU A 424 13.60 17.39 -8.03
N ALA A 425 13.19 16.29 -7.43
CA ALA A 425 12.33 16.27 -6.26
C ALA A 425 13.00 16.80 -4.99
N LYS A 426 14.30 17.09 -5.02
CA LYS A 426 15.10 17.49 -3.84
C LYS A 426 14.89 16.53 -2.66
N MET A 427 14.89 15.25 -2.93
CA MET A 427 14.69 14.20 -1.92
C MET A 427 15.87 13.23 -1.86
N THR A 428 15.96 12.52 -0.77
CA THR A 428 16.91 11.42 -0.59
C THR A 428 16.25 10.08 -0.90
N PRO A 429 17.00 9.04 -1.29
CA PRO A 429 16.41 7.73 -1.58
C PRO A 429 15.53 7.15 -0.47
N PRO A 430 15.87 7.22 0.83
CA PRO A 430 15.02 6.71 1.92
C PRO A 430 13.65 7.38 2.06
N GLU A 431 13.46 8.59 1.53
CA GLU A 431 12.16 9.27 1.54
C GLU A 431 11.15 8.66 0.54
N SER A 432 11.59 7.72 -0.31
CA SER A 432 10.71 6.90 -1.16
C SER A 432 9.89 5.95 -0.30
N THR A 433 8.58 6.04 -0.32
CA THR A 433 7.69 5.20 0.49
C THR A 433 7.27 3.97 -0.28
N CYS A 434 6.78 4.14 -1.51
CA CYS A 434 6.41 3.05 -2.38
C CYS A 434 6.90 3.26 -3.82
N TRP A 435 6.95 2.16 -4.56
CA TRP A 435 7.44 2.12 -5.93
C TRP A 435 6.52 1.27 -6.79
N GLU A 436 5.89 1.90 -7.74
CA GLU A 436 5.16 1.24 -8.80
C GLU A 436 6.13 0.89 -9.91
N CYS A 437 6.49 -0.36 -10.02
CA CYS A 437 7.45 -0.84 -11.00
C CYS A 437 6.86 -0.86 -12.42
N HIS A 438 7.71 -0.71 -13.40
CA HIS A 438 7.36 -1.08 -14.77
C HIS A 438 6.87 -2.52 -14.80
N GLY A 439 7.61 -3.44 -14.19
CA GLY A 439 7.15 -4.75 -13.73
C GLY A 439 6.31 -5.52 -14.73
N THR A 440 6.84 -5.79 -15.93
CA THR A 440 6.10 -6.48 -16.98
C THR A 440 6.05 -7.99 -16.83
N GLY A 441 6.77 -8.56 -15.87
CA GLY A 441 6.89 -10.02 -15.70
C GLY A 441 7.79 -10.66 -16.75
N THR A 442 8.77 -9.91 -17.27
CA THR A 442 9.74 -10.46 -18.23
C THR A 442 11.00 -10.93 -17.52
N SER A 443 11.57 -12.05 -17.98
CA SER A 443 12.74 -12.69 -17.37
C SER A 443 13.97 -11.77 -17.26
N LEU A 444 14.08 -10.77 -18.14
CA LEU A 444 15.20 -9.82 -18.18
C LEU A 444 14.83 -8.46 -17.60
N GLY A 445 13.62 -7.96 -17.87
CA GLY A 445 13.20 -6.61 -17.53
C GLY A 445 13.10 -6.39 -16.03
N ASP A 446 12.39 -7.25 -15.31
CA ASP A 446 12.18 -7.13 -13.88
C ASP A 446 13.51 -7.16 -13.09
N PRO A 447 14.47 -8.09 -13.33
CA PRO A 447 15.77 -8.07 -12.67
C PRO A 447 16.58 -6.80 -12.91
N ILE A 448 16.56 -6.26 -14.12
CA ILE A 448 17.29 -5.03 -14.48
C ILE A 448 16.68 -3.82 -13.75
N GLU A 449 15.35 -3.72 -13.75
CA GLU A 449 14.64 -2.65 -13.03
C GLU A 449 14.94 -2.69 -11.52
N ILE A 450 14.77 -3.87 -10.89
CA ILE A 450 15.04 -4.02 -9.45
C ILE A 450 16.51 -3.76 -9.14
N GLY A 451 17.43 -4.18 -10.01
CA GLY A 451 18.86 -3.88 -9.88
C GLY A 451 19.14 -2.37 -9.89
N ALA A 452 18.48 -1.61 -10.77
CA ALA A 452 18.61 -0.15 -10.83
C ALA A 452 18.05 0.52 -9.56
N VAL A 453 16.84 0.13 -9.13
CA VAL A 453 16.21 0.63 -7.90
C VAL A 453 17.11 0.36 -6.69
N ARG A 454 17.57 -0.88 -6.55
CA ARG A 454 18.47 -1.29 -5.46
C ARG A 454 19.73 -0.45 -5.38
N LYS A 455 20.41 -0.23 -6.51
CA LYS A 455 21.65 0.57 -6.54
C LYS A 455 21.45 1.99 -6.03
N ILE A 456 20.28 2.56 -6.27
CA ILE A 456 19.93 3.90 -5.81
C ILE A 456 19.55 3.88 -4.33
N GLN A 457 18.68 2.96 -3.93
CA GLN A 457 18.11 2.92 -2.60
C GLN A 457 19.13 2.55 -1.52
N ARG A 458 20.11 1.68 -1.83
CA ARG A 458 21.16 1.28 -0.89
C ARG A 458 22.24 2.34 -0.64
N LYS A 459 22.24 3.46 -1.35
CA LYS A 459 23.22 4.55 -1.14
C LYS A 459 23.11 5.16 0.25
N VAL A 460 21.94 5.11 0.84
CA VAL A 460 21.65 5.61 2.19
C VAL A 460 20.84 4.56 2.94
N PRO A 461 21.17 4.23 4.20
CA PRO A 461 20.38 3.31 5.02
C PRO A 461 18.94 3.77 5.17
N ARG A 462 18.00 2.84 5.18
CA ARG A 462 16.55 3.09 5.34
C ARG A 462 16.11 2.71 6.75
N SER A 463 15.16 3.47 7.29
CA SER A 463 14.45 3.13 8.53
C SER A 463 13.21 2.27 8.28
N GLU A 464 12.60 2.44 7.10
CA GLU A 464 11.42 1.72 6.68
C GLU A 464 11.69 1.05 5.32
N PRO A 465 11.29 -0.20 5.08
CA PRO A 465 11.49 -0.85 3.79
C PRO A 465 10.69 -0.17 2.69
N LEU A 466 11.23 -0.22 1.47
CA LEU A 466 10.54 0.27 0.28
C LEU A 466 9.44 -0.71 -0.13
N MET A 467 8.21 -0.24 -0.24
CA MET A 467 7.09 -1.04 -0.74
C MET A 467 7.09 -1.05 -2.26
N MET A 468 7.14 -2.23 -2.87
CA MET A 468 7.22 -2.40 -4.32
C MET A 468 6.02 -3.15 -4.86
N SER A 469 5.40 -2.64 -5.92
CA SER A 469 4.24 -3.27 -6.55
C SER A 469 4.18 -3.00 -8.06
N SER A 470 3.28 -3.70 -8.76
CA SER A 470 2.92 -3.41 -10.15
C SER A 470 1.45 -3.73 -10.41
N ASN A 471 0.72 -2.78 -10.97
CA ASN A 471 -0.68 -2.95 -11.37
C ASN A 471 -0.86 -3.92 -12.55
N LYS A 472 0.22 -4.22 -13.28
CA LYS A 472 0.17 -5.12 -14.44
C LYS A 472 -0.22 -6.54 -14.08
N THR A 473 0.00 -6.94 -12.84
CA THR A 473 -0.45 -8.24 -12.34
C THR A 473 -1.97 -8.35 -12.29
N ASN A 474 -2.69 -7.24 -12.18
CA ASN A 474 -4.15 -7.18 -12.09
C ASN A 474 -4.82 -6.94 -13.45
N ILE A 475 -4.27 -6.01 -14.25
CA ILE A 475 -4.89 -5.50 -15.49
C ILE A 475 -4.04 -5.73 -16.75
N GLY A 476 -2.97 -6.49 -16.64
CA GLY A 476 -2.04 -6.64 -17.76
C GLY A 476 -1.28 -5.36 -18.12
N HIS A 477 -0.58 -5.40 -19.23
CA HIS A 477 0.18 -4.27 -19.74
C HIS A 477 -0.64 -3.46 -20.76
N LEU A 478 -1.03 -2.26 -20.40
CA LEU A 478 -1.81 -1.34 -21.24
C LEU A 478 -0.94 -0.57 -22.24
N GLU A 479 0.21 -1.09 -22.58
CA GLU A 479 1.15 -0.55 -23.58
C GLU A 479 1.25 0.99 -23.50
N GLY A 480 0.81 1.76 -24.48
CA GLY A 480 0.88 3.23 -24.44
C GLY A 480 0.13 3.90 -23.28
N GLY A 481 -0.93 3.28 -22.78
CA GLY A 481 -1.72 3.74 -21.62
C GLY A 481 -1.19 3.28 -20.26
N ALA A 482 -0.23 2.33 -20.22
CA ALA A 482 0.17 1.64 -18.99
C ALA A 482 0.72 2.57 -17.91
N ALA A 483 1.55 3.54 -18.29
CA ALA A 483 2.13 4.46 -17.31
C ALA A 483 1.07 5.38 -16.69
N MET A 484 0.00 5.77 -17.42
CA MET A 484 -1.06 6.60 -16.85
C MET A 484 -1.88 5.82 -15.81
N ALA A 485 -2.23 4.57 -16.08
CA ALA A 485 -2.90 3.70 -15.11
C ALA A 485 -2.06 3.51 -13.84
N ALA A 486 -0.76 3.33 -13.98
CA ALA A 486 0.18 3.24 -12.88
C ALA A 486 0.34 4.58 -12.12
N MET A 487 0.35 5.72 -12.81
CA MET A 487 0.34 7.05 -12.18
C MET A 487 -0.95 7.30 -11.39
N VAL A 488 -2.10 6.93 -11.92
CA VAL A 488 -3.38 7.01 -11.18
C VAL A 488 -3.34 6.12 -9.95
N LYS A 489 -2.85 4.88 -10.05
CA LYS A 489 -2.62 4.02 -8.88
C LYS A 489 -1.71 4.70 -7.85
N SER A 490 -0.61 5.32 -8.28
CA SER A 490 0.33 6.01 -7.39
C SER A 490 -0.31 7.20 -6.68
N VAL A 491 -1.17 7.96 -7.38
CA VAL A 491 -1.97 9.05 -6.79
C VAL A 491 -2.92 8.49 -5.72
N LEU A 492 -3.64 7.42 -6.00
CA LEU A 492 -4.53 6.75 -5.05
C LEU A 492 -3.74 6.20 -3.85
N THR A 493 -2.58 5.61 -4.09
CA THR A 493 -1.67 5.09 -3.07
C THR A 493 -1.28 6.16 -2.05
N VAL A 494 -0.83 7.35 -2.50
CA VAL A 494 -0.45 8.43 -1.56
C VAL A 494 -1.65 9.10 -0.90
N GLN A 495 -2.80 9.16 -1.58
CA GLN A 495 -4.05 9.71 -1.01
C GLN A 495 -4.69 8.78 0.03
N GLN A 496 -4.49 7.49 -0.10
CA GLN A 496 -4.98 6.48 0.85
C GLN A 496 -3.95 6.13 1.92
N GLY A 497 -2.67 6.47 1.70
CA GLY A 497 -1.58 6.09 2.59
C GLY A 497 -1.37 4.57 2.64
N GLN A 498 -1.61 3.89 1.51
CA GLN A 498 -1.55 2.43 1.40
C GLN A 498 -0.93 2.01 0.08
N CYS A 499 -0.02 1.05 0.11
CA CYS A 499 0.47 0.37 -1.09
C CYS A 499 -0.49 -0.77 -1.45
N LEU A 500 -0.87 -0.83 -2.72
CA LEU A 500 -1.76 -1.85 -3.25
C LEU A 500 -0.95 -3.04 -3.75
N ALA A 501 -1.48 -4.25 -3.54
CA ALA A 501 -0.78 -5.51 -3.80
C ALA A 501 -0.52 -5.78 -5.29
N SER A 502 0.52 -6.57 -5.55
CA SER A 502 0.72 -7.31 -6.79
C SER A 502 0.19 -8.73 -6.63
N LEU A 503 -0.35 -9.29 -7.71
CA LEU A 503 -0.83 -10.66 -7.76
C LEU A 503 0.26 -11.62 -8.27
N HIS A 504 0.00 -12.92 -8.16
CA HIS A 504 0.75 -14.02 -8.78
C HIS A 504 2.19 -14.20 -8.29
N VAL A 505 2.64 -13.53 -7.23
CA VAL A 505 3.96 -13.77 -6.65
C VAL A 505 3.86 -14.97 -5.71
N ARG A 506 4.32 -16.12 -6.17
CA ARG A 506 4.38 -17.37 -5.39
C ARG A 506 5.78 -17.61 -4.83
N GLN A 507 6.77 -17.43 -5.68
CA GLN A 507 8.17 -17.53 -5.33
C GLN A 507 8.92 -16.36 -5.94
N LEU A 508 9.61 -15.59 -5.12
CA LEU A 508 10.36 -14.45 -5.59
C LEU A 508 11.46 -14.88 -6.57
N ASN A 509 11.57 -14.18 -7.69
CA ASN A 509 12.55 -14.45 -8.71
C ASN A 509 13.98 -14.30 -8.14
N PRO A 510 14.81 -15.34 -8.15
CA PRO A 510 16.14 -15.32 -7.56
C PRO A 510 17.10 -14.31 -8.23
N HIS A 511 16.78 -13.85 -9.44
CA HIS A 511 17.58 -12.85 -10.16
C HIS A 511 17.29 -11.40 -9.75
N LEU A 512 16.31 -11.14 -8.88
CA LEU A 512 15.97 -9.77 -8.43
C LEU A 512 17.02 -9.13 -7.51
N GLU A 513 18.01 -9.88 -7.04
CA GLU A 513 19.10 -9.36 -6.19
C GLU A 513 18.61 -8.46 -5.02
N HIS A 514 17.53 -8.86 -4.36
CA HIS A 514 16.86 -8.07 -3.32
C HIS A 514 17.53 -8.12 -1.95
N THR A 515 18.49 -9.03 -1.73
CA THR A 515 19.06 -9.38 -0.40
C THR A 515 19.88 -8.28 0.29
N VAL A 516 20.19 -7.20 -0.41
CA VAL A 516 21.11 -6.15 0.09
C VAL A 516 20.44 -4.76 0.19
N PHE A 517 19.15 -4.67 0.03
CA PHE A 517 18.39 -3.47 0.38
C PHE A 517 17.03 -3.84 0.96
N ASP A 518 16.52 -3.00 1.83
CA ASP A 518 15.30 -3.26 2.56
C ASP A 518 14.09 -2.89 1.68
N ALA A 519 13.42 -3.90 1.14
CA ALA A 519 12.24 -3.75 0.28
C ALA A 519 11.24 -4.89 0.50
N PHE A 520 9.95 -4.54 0.39
CA PHE A 520 8.85 -5.49 0.33
C PHE A 520 8.27 -5.54 -1.08
N PHE A 521 8.13 -6.74 -1.63
CA PHE A 521 7.33 -6.98 -2.82
C PHE A 521 5.91 -7.28 -2.35
N GLU A 522 5.04 -6.27 -2.46
CA GLU A 522 3.73 -6.30 -1.84
C GLU A 522 2.81 -7.33 -2.50
N THR A 523 2.46 -8.37 -1.78
CA THR A 523 1.46 -9.38 -2.16
C THR A 523 0.12 -9.14 -1.47
N GLU A 524 0.10 -8.22 -0.52
CA GLU A 524 -1.07 -7.78 0.22
C GLU A 524 -1.08 -6.25 0.34
N ARG A 525 -2.21 -5.70 0.73
CA ARG A 525 -2.32 -4.27 1.01
C ARG A 525 -1.52 -3.88 2.24
N SER A 526 -0.66 -2.90 2.12
CA SER A 526 0.14 -2.37 3.23
C SER A 526 -0.06 -0.89 3.45
N SER A 527 -0.23 -0.49 4.71
CA SER A 527 -0.33 0.92 5.08
C SER A 527 1.06 1.57 5.16
N PHE A 528 1.13 2.86 4.85
CA PHE A 528 2.33 3.66 5.09
C PHE A 528 2.63 3.76 6.59
N ALA A 529 3.89 3.96 6.92
CA ALA A 529 4.32 4.23 8.29
C ALA A 529 3.95 5.65 8.76
N ALA A 530 3.62 6.57 7.83
CA ALA A 530 3.32 7.96 8.09
C ALA A 530 2.13 8.45 7.26
N GLU A 531 1.51 9.57 7.65
CA GLU A 531 0.38 10.19 6.91
C GLU A 531 0.78 10.64 5.50
N ARG A 532 2.04 10.95 5.29
CA ARG A 532 2.59 11.48 4.05
C ARG A 532 3.61 10.53 3.48
N GLY A 533 3.67 10.45 2.17
CA GLY A 533 4.61 9.56 1.51
C GLY A 533 4.89 9.97 0.07
N HIS A 534 5.90 9.35 -0.50
CA HIS A 534 6.24 9.46 -1.91
C HIS A 534 5.95 8.13 -2.62
N ALA A 535 5.17 8.20 -3.70
CA ALA A 535 5.05 7.13 -4.66
C ALA A 535 5.93 7.43 -5.87
N GLN A 536 6.79 6.50 -6.22
CA GLN A 536 7.60 6.56 -7.42
C GLN A 536 7.08 5.58 -8.47
N ILE A 537 7.21 5.92 -9.72
CA ILE A 537 6.79 5.09 -10.84
C ILE A 537 7.84 5.10 -11.93
N SER A 538 8.14 3.91 -12.43
CA SER A 538 8.98 3.70 -13.60
C SER A 538 8.18 3.21 -14.79
N SER A 539 8.51 3.67 -15.98
CA SER A 539 7.97 3.13 -17.22
C SER A 539 9.03 3.15 -18.31
N PHE A 540 9.34 1.98 -18.83
CA PHE A 540 10.42 1.77 -19.78
C PHE A 540 9.85 1.28 -21.12
N GLY A 541 10.03 2.10 -22.17
CA GLY A 541 9.60 1.75 -23.53
C GLY A 541 10.54 0.72 -24.14
N PHE A 542 10.00 -0.28 -24.82
CA PHE A 542 10.81 -1.35 -25.44
C PHE A 542 11.80 -0.84 -26.50
N GLY A 543 11.58 0.36 -27.03
CA GLY A 543 12.52 1.07 -27.92
C GLY A 543 13.55 1.92 -27.18
N GLY A 544 13.65 1.80 -25.83
CA GLY A 544 14.64 2.42 -24.98
C GLY A 544 14.28 3.83 -24.46
N THR A 545 13.08 4.35 -24.73
CA THR A 545 12.64 5.59 -24.07
C THR A 545 12.14 5.29 -22.66
N ASN A 546 12.89 5.77 -21.68
CA ASN A 546 12.63 5.53 -20.27
C ASN A 546 12.03 6.76 -19.59
N GLY A 547 11.06 6.55 -18.73
CA GLY A 547 10.46 7.59 -17.90
C GLY A 547 10.42 7.20 -16.43
N HIS A 548 10.58 8.20 -15.58
CA HIS A 548 10.41 8.05 -14.14
C HIS A 548 9.77 9.29 -13.55
N CYS A 549 8.82 9.13 -12.61
CA CYS A 549 8.22 10.25 -11.92
C CYS A 549 7.96 9.97 -10.44
N VAL A 550 7.73 11.05 -9.70
CA VAL A 550 7.55 11.06 -8.24
C VAL A 550 6.29 11.82 -7.89
N PHE A 551 5.41 11.18 -7.15
CA PHE A 551 4.27 11.82 -6.51
C PHE A 551 4.52 11.95 -5.00
N TRP A 552 4.09 13.07 -4.45
CA TRP A 552 3.94 13.25 -3.01
C TRP A 552 2.46 13.38 -2.69
N GLY A 553 2.04 12.85 -1.55
CA GLY A 553 0.68 13.06 -1.09
C GLY A 553 0.52 12.86 0.40
N LYS A 554 -0.61 13.36 0.89
CA LYS A 554 -1.05 13.20 2.26
C LYS A 554 -2.27 12.28 2.31
N SER A 555 -2.20 11.26 3.15
CA SER A 555 -3.31 10.35 3.37
C SER A 555 -4.54 11.09 3.90
N ARG A 556 -5.68 10.80 3.30
CA ARG A 556 -7.00 11.28 3.76
C ARG A 556 -7.59 10.37 4.83
N GLN A 557 -7.04 9.18 4.99
CA GLN A 557 -7.47 8.23 6.02
C GLN A 557 -6.68 8.46 7.31
N LYS A 558 -7.34 8.30 8.45
CA LYS A 558 -6.62 8.19 9.73
C LYS A 558 -5.75 6.94 9.67
N GLN A 559 -4.49 7.05 10.06
CA GLN A 559 -3.60 5.89 10.11
C GLN A 559 -4.19 4.80 10.99
N ASP A 560 -4.11 3.58 10.53
CA ASP A 560 -4.36 2.40 11.34
C ASP A 560 -3.14 2.15 12.24
N VAL A 561 -3.21 2.70 13.45
CA VAL A 561 -2.15 2.57 14.46
C VAL A 561 -1.86 1.09 14.77
N GLN A 562 -2.87 0.24 14.68
CA GLN A 562 -2.73 -1.19 14.92
C GLN A 562 -1.90 -1.87 13.84
N ALA A 563 -2.15 -1.56 12.56
CA ALA A 563 -1.34 -2.09 11.45
C ALA A 563 0.12 -1.61 11.55
N LEU A 564 0.35 -0.38 11.99
CA LEU A 564 1.70 0.14 12.25
C LEU A 564 2.40 -0.60 13.41
N LEU A 565 1.65 -0.86 14.48
CA LEU A 565 2.17 -1.60 15.64
C LEU A 565 2.53 -3.04 15.27
N LEU A 566 1.65 -3.73 14.55
CA LEU A 566 1.87 -5.11 14.09
C LEU A 566 3.06 -5.20 13.12
N ARG A 567 3.20 -4.25 12.20
CA ARG A 567 4.38 -4.15 11.31
C ARG A 567 5.68 -3.97 12.10
N ARG A 568 5.65 -3.22 13.19
CA ARG A 568 6.82 -3.05 14.06
C ARG A 568 7.14 -4.29 14.84
N ILE A 569 6.12 -4.92 15.42
CA ILE A 569 6.28 -6.18 16.14
C ILE A 569 6.89 -7.25 15.22
N ALA A 570 6.41 -7.36 13.99
CA ALA A 570 6.94 -8.29 12.99
C ALA A 570 8.40 -8.03 12.60
N ARG A 571 8.87 -6.78 12.71
CA ARG A 571 10.26 -6.39 12.39
C ARG A 571 11.22 -6.50 13.57
N MET A 572 10.70 -6.61 14.79
CA MET A 572 11.55 -6.77 15.96
C MET A 572 12.14 -8.19 15.97
N SER A 573 13.47 -8.29 16.04
CA SER A 573 14.18 -9.56 16.33
C SER A 573 13.56 -10.21 17.56
N PRO A 574 13.54 -11.56 17.68
CA PRO A 574 12.86 -12.29 18.76
C PRO A 574 13.31 -11.98 20.19
N ALA A 575 14.12 -10.97 20.37
CA ALA A 575 14.54 -10.48 21.68
C ALA A 575 13.45 -9.61 22.33
N GLU A 576 12.79 -10.15 23.33
CA GLU A 576 11.97 -9.50 24.37
C GLU A 576 11.04 -8.36 23.92
N ILE A 577 9.77 -8.67 23.60
CA ILE A 577 8.70 -7.68 23.52
C ILE A 577 8.32 -7.26 24.94
N ARG A 578 8.60 -6.00 25.29
CA ARG A 578 8.13 -5.40 26.54
C ARG A 578 6.95 -4.52 26.26
N VAL A 579 5.81 -4.86 26.82
CA VAL A 579 4.58 -4.06 26.73
C VAL A 579 4.44 -3.28 28.00
N ILE A 580 4.42 -1.94 27.91
CA ILE A 580 4.25 -1.03 29.03
C ILE A 580 2.99 -0.22 28.81
N GLY A 581 2.05 -0.25 29.74
CA GLY A 581 0.81 0.53 29.71
C GLY A 581 0.40 0.94 31.11
N ASN A 582 -0.32 2.07 31.20
CA ASN A 582 -0.64 2.70 32.47
C ASN A 582 -1.77 1.99 33.23
N ASP A 583 -2.68 1.28 32.58
CA ASP A 583 -3.73 0.51 33.24
C ASP A 583 -4.00 -0.80 32.45
N PRO A 584 -3.87 -1.97 33.11
CA PRO A 584 -4.22 -3.27 32.51
C PRO A 584 -5.70 -3.35 32.06
N LYS A 585 -6.58 -2.50 32.55
CA LYS A 585 -7.99 -2.46 32.14
C LYS A 585 -8.18 -1.91 30.73
N ASP A 586 -7.19 -1.16 30.22
CA ASP A 586 -7.22 -0.58 28.88
C ASP A 586 -6.67 -1.56 27.81
N TRP A 587 -6.30 -2.76 28.22
CA TRP A 587 -5.71 -3.79 27.37
C TRP A 587 -6.73 -4.85 27.04
N GLU A 588 -7.29 -4.84 25.84
CA GLU A 588 -7.95 -6.01 25.25
C GLU A 588 -6.89 -6.94 24.66
N ALA A 589 -6.16 -7.63 25.51
CA ALA A 589 -5.31 -8.72 25.08
C ALA A 589 -5.85 -10.01 25.68
N ASP A 590 -6.02 -11.04 24.86
CA ASP A 590 -6.11 -12.41 25.34
C ASP A 590 -4.78 -12.76 26.00
N LEU A 591 -4.70 -12.51 27.28
CA LEU A 591 -3.57 -12.96 28.06
C LEU A 591 -3.78 -14.44 28.42
N PRO A 592 -2.71 -15.22 28.46
CA PRO A 592 -2.77 -16.66 28.72
C PRO A 592 -3.33 -17.03 30.11
N GLU A 593 -3.46 -16.05 30.97
CA GLU A 593 -4.01 -16.19 32.31
C GLU A 593 -5.24 -15.31 32.52
N LYS A 594 -6.27 -15.85 33.17
CA LYS A 594 -7.52 -15.10 33.44
C LYS A 594 -7.34 -13.83 34.27
N ASN A 595 -6.24 -13.70 35.02
CA ASN A 595 -5.94 -12.55 35.84
C ASN A 595 -4.42 -12.30 35.91
N PRO A 596 -3.81 -11.70 34.88
CA PRO A 596 -2.41 -11.30 34.97
C PRO A 596 -2.25 -10.24 36.05
N LEU A 597 -1.18 -10.36 36.85
CA LEU A 597 -0.87 -9.36 37.83
C LEU A 597 -0.02 -8.23 37.19
N PRO A 598 -0.25 -6.96 37.55
CA PRO A 598 0.63 -5.87 37.15
C PRO A 598 2.07 -6.15 37.55
N GLY A 599 2.99 -6.16 36.58
CA GLY A 599 4.39 -6.54 36.76
C GLY A 599 4.77 -7.93 36.30
N ASP A 600 3.83 -8.76 35.90
CA ASP A 600 4.09 -10.00 35.16
C ASP A 600 4.75 -9.68 33.80
N VAL A 601 5.76 -10.45 33.46
CA VAL A 601 6.48 -10.29 32.18
C VAL A 601 6.28 -11.55 31.34
N TYR A 602 5.76 -11.36 30.11
CA TYR A 602 5.52 -12.44 29.17
C TYR A 602 6.40 -12.27 27.94
N SER A 603 6.86 -13.38 27.38
CA SER A 603 7.49 -13.47 26.07
C SER A 603 6.50 -14.12 25.10
N ILE A 604 6.41 -13.56 23.91
CA ILE A 604 5.64 -14.16 22.82
C ILE A 604 6.58 -15.07 22.05
N VAL A 605 6.26 -16.36 22.02
CA VAL A 605 7.01 -17.35 21.24
C VAL A 605 6.15 -17.75 20.05
N LEU A 606 6.64 -17.47 18.86
CA LEU A 606 6.06 -17.94 17.59
C LEU A 606 6.64 -19.33 17.31
N ARG A 607 5.79 -20.33 17.16
CA ARG A 607 6.18 -21.69 16.78
C ARG A 607 5.45 -22.05 15.49
N PRO A 608 6.06 -21.83 14.32
CA PRO A 608 5.45 -22.17 13.04
C PRO A 608 5.18 -23.68 12.86
N GLU A 609 5.87 -24.51 13.66
CA GLU A 609 5.84 -25.98 13.56
C GLU A 609 4.81 -26.62 14.53
N ASP A 610 4.18 -25.83 15.39
CA ASP A 610 3.14 -26.35 16.29
C ASP A 610 1.79 -26.38 15.56
N PRO A 611 0.95 -27.42 15.82
CA PRO A 611 -0.34 -27.55 15.18
C PRO A 611 -1.22 -26.31 15.41
N ILE A 612 -2.12 -26.09 14.49
CA ILE A 612 -3.04 -24.96 14.27
C ILE A 612 -3.68 -24.35 15.55
N ASP A 613 -3.62 -25.05 16.68
CA ASP A 613 -4.29 -24.65 17.92
C ASP A 613 -3.51 -23.65 18.79
N GLU A 614 -2.16 -23.54 18.67
CA GLU A 614 -1.36 -22.58 19.42
C GLU A 614 -0.11 -22.08 18.67
N PRO A 615 -0.24 -21.40 17.52
CA PRO A 615 0.91 -20.89 16.77
C PRO A 615 1.64 -19.75 17.52
N ILE A 616 0.95 -19.10 18.45
CA ILE A 616 1.50 -18.09 19.34
C ILE A 616 1.37 -18.57 20.77
N LYS A 617 2.50 -18.72 21.44
CA LYS A 617 2.53 -19.05 22.87
C LYS A 617 3.05 -17.90 23.69
N TRP A 618 2.22 -17.47 24.64
CA TRP A 618 2.68 -16.57 25.70
C TRP A 618 3.41 -17.39 26.77
N VAL A 619 4.68 -17.11 26.97
CA VAL A 619 5.45 -17.73 28.03
C VAL A 619 5.70 -16.70 29.10
N LYS A 620 5.19 -16.95 30.29
CA LYS A 620 5.49 -16.10 31.44
C LYS A 620 6.97 -16.23 31.77
N VAL A 621 7.71 -15.15 31.58
CA VAL A 621 9.17 -15.09 31.80
C VAL A 621 9.45 -14.76 33.25
N ARG A 622 8.56 -14.01 33.90
CA ARG A 622 8.71 -13.60 35.30
C ARG A 622 7.36 -13.34 35.94
N ASP A 623 7.19 -13.81 37.19
CA ASP A 623 6.01 -13.55 38.02
C ASP A 623 6.18 -12.24 38.78
N ALA A 624 5.10 -11.45 38.91
CA ALA A 624 5.08 -10.22 39.71
C ALA A 624 5.45 -10.47 41.18
N SER A 625 5.17 -11.66 41.72
CA SER A 625 5.53 -12.07 43.08
C SER A 625 7.03 -12.22 43.29
N GLU A 626 7.81 -12.63 42.26
CA GLU A 626 9.26 -12.75 42.33
C GLU A 626 9.97 -11.40 42.48
N GLN A 627 9.30 -10.31 42.08
CA GLN A 627 9.82 -8.96 42.28
C GLN A 627 9.66 -8.45 43.70
N ARG A 628 8.70 -8.93 44.46
CA ARG A 628 8.46 -8.50 45.84
C ARG A 628 9.56 -8.92 46.79
N GLU A 629 10.26 -10.01 46.49
CA GLU A 629 11.36 -10.52 47.34
C GLU A 629 12.71 -9.82 47.11
N SER A 630 12.89 -9.11 45.99
CA SER A 630 14.18 -8.47 45.65
C SER A 630 14.20 -6.94 45.76
N LEU A 631 13.09 -6.25 46.07
CA LEU A 631 13.02 -4.80 46.15
C LEU A 631 13.04 -4.31 47.61
N THR A 632 14.24 -4.23 48.17
CA THR A 632 14.52 -3.39 49.34
C THR A 632 14.73 -1.91 48.97
N ASP A 633 14.71 -1.58 47.67
CA ASP A 633 14.95 -0.24 47.18
C ASP A 633 13.68 0.62 47.32
N PHE A 634 13.86 1.84 47.83
CA PHE A 634 12.88 2.89 47.80
C PHE A 634 13.40 4.09 47.02
N TYR A 635 12.51 4.99 46.62
CA TYR A 635 12.88 6.14 45.82
C TYR A 635 12.35 7.39 46.45
N THR A 636 13.17 8.47 46.36
CA THR A 636 12.77 9.81 46.81
C THR A 636 12.78 10.76 45.61
N VAL A 637 11.96 11.81 45.68
CA VAL A 637 11.93 12.91 44.72
C VAL A 637 12.38 14.19 45.41
N THR A 638 13.18 14.97 44.69
CA THR A 638 13.62 16.30 45.12
C THR A 638 13.33 17.31 44.02
N GLY A 639 12.88 18.51 44.36
CA GLY A 639 12.51 19.47 43.35
C GLY A 639 12.15 20.85 43.87
N SER A 640 11.70 21.75 42.98
CA SER A 640 11.30 23.11 43.29
C SER A 640 10.11 23.20 44.26
N PHE A 641 9.27 22.19 44.29
CA PHE A 641 8.06 22.11 45.12
C PHE A 641 8.37 21.92 46.63
N ASN A 642 9.51 21.34 46.97
CA ASN A 642 9.94 21.05 48.34
C ASN A 642 11.28 21.68 48.71
N SER A 643 11.69 22.74 47.99
CA SER A 643 12.97 23.44 48.20
C SER A 643 14.16 22.51 48.08
N TRP A 644 14.08 21.49 47.15
CA TRP A 644 15.07 20.47 46.89
C TRP A 644 15.39 19.55 48.09
N GLN A 645 14.45 19.48 49.05
CA GLN A 645 14.50 18.42 50.08
C GLN A 645 14.01 17.07 49.46
N GLN A 646 14.15 16.01 50.23
CA GLN A 646 13.82 14.68 49.76
C GLN A 646 12.45 14.24 50.31
N ASP A 647 11.52 13.90 49.46
CA ASP A 647 10.25 13.27 49.82
C ASP A 647 10.18 11.86 49.24
N THR A 648 9.70 10.91 50.05
CA THR A 648 9.63 9.51 49.64
C THR A 648 8.39 9.25 48.79
N LEU A 649 8.58 8.58 47.61
CA LEU A 649 7.50 8.14 46.77
C LEU A 649 6.74 6.96 47.42
N ALA A 650 5.43 6.96 47.27
CA ALA A 650 4.61 5.83 47.68
C ALA A 650 4.75 4.66 46.68
N PRO A 651 5.03 3.45 47.15
CA PRO A 651 5.06 2.28 46.28
C PRO A 651 3.63 1.92 45.86
N GLY A 652 3.46 1.63 44.54
CA GLY A 652 2.24 1.13 43.94
C GLY A 652 2.39 -0.33 43.49
N ALA A 653 2.09 -0.60 42.22
CA ALA A 653 2.38 -1.89 41.62
C ALA A 653 3.92 -2.16 41.62
N PRO A 654 4.36 -3.41 41.50
CA PRO A 654 5.80 -3.74 41.48
C PRO A 654 6.58 -2.88 40.47
N GLY A 655 7.60 -2.19 40.97
CA GLY A 655 8.42 -1.27 40.17
C GLY A 655 7.77 0.07 39.82
N HIS A 656 6.60 0.39 40.37
CA HIS A 656 5.91 1.66 40.19
C HIS A 656 5.89 2.45 41.50
N PHE A 657 6.38 3.68 41.46
CA PHE A 657 6.43 4.59 42.60
C PHE A 657 5.79 5.93 42.19
N SER A 658 4.97 6.52 43.04
CA SER A 658 4.29 7.76 42.71
C SER A 658 4.16 8.71 43.89
N MET A 659 4.02 9.99 43.59
CA MET A 659 3.75 11.04 44.59
C MET A 659 2.95 12.19 43.95
N VAL A 660 2.03 12.78 44.72
CA VAL A 660 1.33 13.99 44.32
C VAL A 660 2.03 15.19 44.93
N VAL A 661 2.38 16.16 44.09
CA VAL A 661 3.06 17.38 44.51
C VAL A 661 2.28 18.62 44.08
N PHE A 662 2.46 19.74 44.83
CA PHE A 662 1.89 21.03 44.45
C PHE A 662 2.85 21.80 43.55
N VAL A 663 2.32 22.42 42.51
CA VAL A 663 3.09 23.28 41.61
C VAL A 663 3.46 24.57 42.34
N PRO A 664 4.74 25.00 42.33
CA PRO A 664 5.17 26.25 42.94
C PRO A 664 4.46 27.49 42.38
N SER A 665 4.56 28.60 43.10
CA SER A 665 3.87 29.86 42.77
C SER A 665 4.28 30.51 41.46
N ASP A 666 5.46 30.12 40.91
CA ASP A 666 5.96 30.55 39.59
C ASP A 666 5.41 29.70 38.44
N GLY A 667 4.62 28.65 38.74
CA GLY A 667 4.01 27.76 37.73
C GLY A 667 4.98 26.78 37.10
N VAL A 668 6.21 26.63 37.65
CA VAL A 668 7.23 25.73 37.12
C VAL A 668 7.63 24.69 38.16
N LEU A 669 7.36 23.44 37.87
CA LEU A 669 7.74 22.31 38.72
C LEU A 669 8.99 21.66 38.16
N GLU A 670 10.13 21.77 38.84
CA GLU A 670 11.39 21.13 38.50
C GLU A 670 11.67 20.01 39.50
N PHE A 671 12.08 18.80 39.04
CA PHE A 671 12.30 17.65 39.91
C PHE A 671 13.29 16.63 39.32
N ARG A 672 13.84 15.78 40.19
CA ARG A 672 14.63 14.59 39.88
C ARG A 672 14.44 13.55 40.99
N PHE A 673 14.88 12.31 40.74
CA PHE A 673 14.71 11.21 41.68
C PHE A 673 16.04 10.74 42.25
N LEU A 674 15.99 10.14 43.44
CA LEU A 674 17.12 9.54 44.09
C LEU A 674 16.79 8.10 44.51
N LYS A 675 17.70 7.17 44.28
CA LYS A 675 17.52 5.79 44.73
C LYS A 675 17.98 5.67 46.17
N ASN A 676 17.14 5.08 47.03
CA ASN A 676 17.38 4.86 48.46
C ASN A 676 17.73 6.13 49.25
N GLY A 677 17.24 7.29 48.80
CA GLY A 677 17.53 8.58 49.42
C GLY A 677 19.01 8.99 49.33
N ASN A 678 19.81 8.33 48.48
CA ASN A 678 21.24 8.58 48.39
C ASN A 678 21.52 9.62 47.29
N GLU A 679 22.16 10.72 47.65
CA GLU A 679 22.52 11.82 46.75
C GLU A 679 23.60 11.42 45.69
N GLN A 680 24.26 10.30 45.89
CA GLN A 680 25.19 9.72 44.91
C GLN A 680 24.46 8.83 43.87
N LEU A 681 23.19 8.50 44.07
CA LEU A 681 22.40 7.64 43.18
C LEU A 681 21.24 8.41 42.55
N VAL A 682 21.58 9.44 41.79
CA VAL A 682 20.62 10.34 41.13
C VAL A 682 20.10 9.73 39.85
N LEU A 683 18.80 9.86 39.63
CA LEU A 683 18.10 9.59 38.39
C LEU A 683 17.63 10.93 37.80
N ALA A 684 18.07 11.24 36.58
CA ALA A 684 17.80 12.53 35.95
C ALA A 684 17.69 12.35 34.42
N PRO A 685 17.02 13.29 33.72
CA PRO A 685 16.96 13.24 32.26
C PRO A 685 18.30 13.57 31.64
N GLU A 686 18.53 13.11 30.40
CA GLU A 686 19.77 13.40 29.65
C GLU A 686 19.95 14.90 29.39
N LYS A 687 18.85 15.63 29.16
CA LYS A 687 18.84 17.08 28.94
C LYS A 687 18.34 17.79 30.19
N ASP A 688 18.96 18.91 30.54
CA ASP A 688 18.47 19.73 31.66
C ASP A 688 17.15 20.41 31.32
N LYS A 689 16.27 20.57 32.34
CA LYS A 689 14.92 21.12 32.20
C LYS A 689 14.08 20.41 31.15
N CYS A 690 14.19 19.10 31.12
CA CYS A 690 13.49 18.26 30.17
C CYS A 690 11.96 18.34 30.39
N THR A 691 11.22 18.64 29.34
CA THR A 691 9.74 18.73 29.34
C THR A 691 9.10 17.47 28.75
N GLU A 692 9.91 16.51 28.29
CA GLU A 692 9.43 15.30 27.64
C GLU A 692 9.19 14.20 28.68
N LYS A 693 7.96 13.66 28.69
CA LYS A 693 7.65 12.44 29.44
C LYS A 693 8.39 11.26 28.79
N LEU A 694 8.82 10.31 29.62
CA LEU A 694 9.57 9.13 29.14
C LEU A 694 10.89 9.45 28.40
N ALA A 695 11.44 10.66 28.58
CA ALA A 695 12.80 10.95 28.15
C ALA A 695 13.77 9.93 28.74
N ARG A 696 14.89 9.69 28.04
CA ARG A 696 15.93 8.79 28.52
C ARG A 696 16.39 9.23 29.93
N VAL A 697 16.26 8.33 30.88
CA VAL A 697 16.69 8.52 32.25
C VAL A 697 18.13 8.05 32.41
N LEU A 698 18.98 8.92 32.88
CA LEU A 698 20.37 8.59 33.25
C LEU A 698 20.46 8.23 34.73
N GLY A 699 21.36 7.33 35.05
CA GLY A 699 21.61 6.90 36.42
C GLY A 699 20.96 5.53 36.75
N PRO A 700 21.02 5.12 38.03
CA PRO A 700 21.47 5.91 39.22
C PRO A 700 22.98 6.12 39.23
N GLN A 701 23.43 7.35 39.22
CA GLN A 701 24.84 7.72 39.31
C GLN A 701 25.10 9.08 39.94
N GLU A 702 26.27 9.32 40.44
CA GLU A 702 26.68 10.59 41.04
C GLU A 702 26.88 11.69 39.99
N GLY A 703 26.62 12.95 40.37
CA GLY A 703 26.98 14.13 39.62
C GLY A 703 25.94 14.58 38.58
N LEU A 704 24.80 13.90 38.42
CA LEU A 704 23.73 14.34 37.56
C LEU A 704 23.04 15.58 38.16
N ARG A 705 23.00 16.68 37.40
CA ARG A 705 22.40 17.95 37.81
C ARG A 705 21.15 18.30 37.02
N SER A 706 20.89 17.64 35.90
CA SER A 706 19.70 17.85 35.10
C SER A 706 18.41 17.50 35.85
N CYS A 707 17.32 18.11 35.46
CA CYS A 707 15.98 17.89 36.03
C CYS A 707 14.88 17.87 34.97
N TRP A 708 13.76 17.26 35.29
CA TRP A 708 12.52 17.46 34.52
C TRP A 708 11.90 18.79 34.88
N SER A 709 11.20 19.44 33.94
CA SER A 709 10.54 20.70 34.11
C SER A 709 9.12 20.64 33.57
N VAL A 710 8.12 20.89 34.42
CA VAL A 710 6.70 20.84 34.08
C VAL A 710 6.07 22.22 34.31
N LYS A 711 5.40 22.75 33.31
CA LYS A 711 4.61 23.97 33.41
C LYS A 711 3.15 23.63 33.71
N ALA A 712 2.61 24.12 34.83
CA ALA A 712 1.22 23.95 35.22
C ALA A 712 0.72 25.15 36.01
N ALA A 713 -0.60 25.23 36.28
CA ALA A 713 -1.17 26.32 37.03
C ALA A 713 -0.58 26.35 38.44
N PRO A 714 -0.19 27.52 38.98
CA PRO A 714 0.27 27.65 40.36
C PRO A 714 -0.70 27.02 41.36
N SER A 715 -0.16 26.30 42.32
CA SER A 715 -0.91 25.55 43.35
C SER A 715 -1.80 24.41 42.84
N SER A 716 -1.74 24.08 41.59
CA SER A 716 -2.36 22.83 41.08
C SER A 716 -1.59 21.59 41.55
N CYS A 717 -2.25 20.44 41.52
CA CYS A 717 -1.64 19.15 41.86
C CYS A 717 -1.14 18.44 40.61
N VAL A 718 0.07 17.89 40.70
CA VAL A 718 0.66 17.03 39.67
C VAL A 718 1.09 15.73 40.34
N ARG A 719 0.69 14.60 39.75
CA ARG A 719 1.17 13.28 40.15
C ARG A 719 2.47 13.01 39.39
N LEU A 720 3.55 12.76 40.12
CA LEU A 720 4.83 12.30 39.59
C LEU A 720 4.90 10.78 39.71
N GLU A 721 5.40 10.11 38.68
CA GLU A 721 5.48 8.66 38.59
C GLU A 721 6.87 8.26 38.15
N LEU A 722 7.46 7.29 38.87
CA LEU A 722 8.73 6.63 38.54
C LEU A 722 8.47 5.15 38.29
N LEU A 723 8.81 4.69 37.10
CA LEU A 723 8.77 3.29 36.67
C LEU A 723 10.16 2.72 36.74
N CYS A 724 10.35 1.67 37.52
CA CYS A 724 11.62 0.97 37.68
C CYS A 724 11.57 -0.36 36.90
N LEU A 725 12.29 -0.42 35.81
CA LEU A 725 12.43 -1.60 34.98
C LEU A 725 13.81 -2.24 35.28
N ARG A 726 13.97 -3.52 34.99
CA ARG A 726 15.19 -4.28 35.37
C ARG A 726 16.52 -3.60 34.99
N ASN A 727 16.55 -2.85 33.87
CA ASN A 727 17.76 -2.16 33.38
C ASN A 727 17.45 -0.73 32.90
N ALA A 728 16.29 -0.16 33.22
CA ALA A 728 15.89 1.15 32.76
C ALA A 728 14.89 1.78 33.73
N TYR A 729 14.80 3.11 33.69
CA TYR A 729 13.84 3.90 34.45
C TYR A 729 12.98 4.71 33.47
N GLY A 730 11.70 4.83 33.79
CA GLY A 730 10.78 5.72 33.09
C GLY A 730 10.21 6.75 34.05
N VAL A 731 10.00 7.96 33.57
CA VAL A 731 9.41 9.06 34.39
C VAL A 731 8.22 9.64 33.64
N SER A 732 7.11 9.75 34.35
CA SER A 732 5.87 10.35 33.86
C SER A 732 5.27 11.30 34.90
N TRP A 733 4.34 12.14 34.47
CA TRP A 733 3.55 13.01 35.34
C TRP A 733 2.20 13.27 34.73
N SER A 734 1.20 13.52 35.58
CA SER A 734 -0.16 13.86 35.16
C SER A 734 -0.77 14.94 36.04
N PRO A 735 -1.46 15.95 35.50
CA PRO A 735 -2.24 16.87 36.31
C PRO A 735 -3.39 16.13 37.00
N MET A 736 -3.71 16.51 38.23
CA MET A 736 -4.80 15.93 39.00
C MET A 736 -5.98 16.90 39.09
#